data_2309b3b0169181cd5c91ae81b51f7f30
#
_entry.id   2309b3b0169181cd5c91ae81b51f7f30
#
_cell.length_a   1.000
_cell.length_b   1.000
_cell.length_c   1.000
_cell.angle_alpha   90.00
_cell.angle_beta   90.00
_cell.angle_gamma   90.00
#
_symmetry.space_group_name_H-M   'P 1'
#
loop_
_entity.id
_entity.type
_entity.pdbx_description
1 polymer ?
#
loop_
_entity_poly.entity_id
_entity_poly.type
_entity_poly.pdbx_seq_one_letter_code
_entity_poly.pdbx_strand_id
1 'polypeptide(L)'
;MKKSILNFALAALTAVMTIPATAQTGSIRIGAHRGFWKCDESQHTENSIASLKTAQDYNLWGSEFDIHLTSDHEVVVHHDAHIEGHDIQKNTYGYLKQFKLANGESMPTLDEYLDQAAKCATTVMVLEFKSQYSKEHEDSLVSITFDKLKKHNLYDPSRVMFISFSMNICKKVADEAPEFTNQYLNGDVAPADVKKEGINGIDYHYNSFYKHPEWVKEAHDLGMSVNVWTVNKEKDMKAMIDLGVDCITTNEPLTARKLLGSEELRLARASEDDPKADPKAEVVFGNARFTVLGSRLVRMEWAADGEFEDRATLGIVNRRMPVPAYTVKKSGKRITIKTADLTLTYTGDNKFDQNNLHVTFTMPEHTTKNGVKKVSWHPGLDDSGNLLGTTRTLDGCDGVKTKEPYDKGVVSRDGWAIIDESERQVLVPENTDWKNWVANREPGDRQDLYIFAYGHDYKQAVSDFTKIGGQIPLPPKYAFGYWWCRFWQYSDFEFVGLGKEIRSLSIPIDVMVLDMDWHETWTLRRRNSPKDEFGQRIGWTGYTWQKKLFPNPANCLQDLHNLGLKTTLNLHPASGIQPYEEPYDRFVKDYLSRTSDYDGPKGYVNADGSKAPVPFRIDDENWANANFNSVIHPFEKQRVDFWWLDLQQWIKSKYTPGLSNRFR
;
A
#
# COMPACT_ATOMS: atom_id res chain seq x y z
N MET A 1 34.30 66.62 -14.90
CA MET A 1 33.37 67.62 -14.29
C MET A 1 31.94 67.17 -14.61
N LYS A 2 31.12 67.22 -13.59
CA LYS A 2 29.66 67.07 -13.53
C LYS A 2 29.08 65.62 -13.64
N LYS A 3 28.72 65.14 -12.49
CA LYS A 3 27.82 64.08 -12.17
C LYS A 3 26.41 64.35 -12.70
N SER A 4 25.74 63.36 -13.26
CA SER A 4 24.29 63.35 -13.34
C SER A 4 23.81 62.02 -12.76
N ILE A 5 23.10 62.12 -11.68
CA ILE A 5 22.41 61.04 -10.99
C ILE A 5 21.09 60.86 -11.75
N LEU A 6 20.84 59.70 -12.28
CA LEU A 6 19.52 59.33 -12.80
C LEU A 6 18.93 58.22 -11.92
N ASN A 7 17.90 58.58 -11.16
CA ASN A 7 17.08 57.68 -10.38
C ASN A 7 16.29 56.77 -11.35
N PHE A 8 16.54 55.47 -11.29
CA PHE A 8 15.62 54.47 -11.84
C PHE A 8 14.75 53.92 -10.69
N ALA A 9 13.50 54.30 -10.75
CA ALA A 9 12.45 53.69 -9.97
C ALA A 9 12.29 52.21 -10.41
N LEU A 10 12.55 51.28 -9.52
CA LEU A 10 12.34 49.83 -9.74
C LEU A 10 10.86 49.54 -9.61
N ALA A 11 10.13 49.52 -10.73
CA ALA A 11 8.80 48.96 -10.78
C ALA A 11 8.96 47.41 -10.80
N ALA A 12 8.69 46.77 -9.67
CA ALA A 12 8.57 45.33 -9.59
C ALA A 12 7.32 44.87 -10.35
N LEU A 13 7.49 44.46 -11.62
CA LEU A 13 6.51 43.73 -12.35
C LEU A 13 6.55 42.28 -11.80
N THR A 14 5.63 41.93 -10.92
CA THR A 14 5.32 40.56 -10.59
C THR A 14 4.63 39.93 -11.82
N ALA A 15 5.42 39.33 -12.70
CA ALA A 15 4.91 38.42 -13.67
C ALA A 15 4.40 37.17 -12.91
N VAL A 16 3.10 37.12 -12.70
CA VAL A 16 2.41 35.87 -12.38
C VAL A 16 2.57 34.97 -13.61
N MET A 17 3.57 34.08 -13.56
CA MET A 17 3.60 32.96 -14.49
C MET A 17 2.38 32.10 -14.12
N THR A 18 1.34 32.22 -14.92
CA THR A 18 0.30 31.22 -14.99
C THR A 18 0.94 29.96 -15.56
N ILE A 19 1.31 29.04 -14.67
CA ILE A 19 1.58 27.65 -15.03
C ILE A 19 0.28 27.17 -15.65
N PRO A 20 0.28 26.66 -16.91
CA PRO A 20 -0.91 26.01 -17.41
C PRO A 20 -1.23 24.87 -16.45
N ALA A 21 -2.46 24.83 -15.96
CA ALA A 21 -2.97 23.71 -15.20
C ALA A 21 -2.88 22.47 -16.10
N THR A 22 -1.78 21.73 -16.00
CA THR A 22 -1.76 20.34 -16.42
C THR A 22 -2.76 19.65 -15.53
N ALA A 23 -3.80 19.08 -16.15
CA ALA A 23 -4.78 18.26 -15.47
C ALA A 23 -4.02 17.31 -14.56
N GLN A 24 -4.20 17.49 -13.25
CA GLN A 24 -3.66 16.63 -12.25
C GLN A 24 -4.44 15.32 -12.40
N THR A 25 -3.86 14.33 -13.05
CA THR A 25 -4.39 12.97 -13.09
C THR A 25 -4.22 12.35 -11.70
N GLY A 26 -5.03 12.83 -10.75
CA GLY A 26 -5.24 12.14 -9.48
C GLY A 26 -5.91 10.80 -9.77
N SER A 27 -5.49 9.74 -9.11
CA SER A 27 -6.18 8.45 -9.20
C SER A 27 -7.62 8.60 -8.75
N ILE A 28 -8.55 8.06 -9.54
CA ILE A 28 -9.98 8.08 -9.21
C ILE A 28 -10.21 7.30 -7.92
N ARG A 29 -10.94 7.90 -6.99
CA ARG A 29 -11.24 7.36 -5.67
C ARG A 29 -12.48 6.48 -5.68
N ILE A 30 -12.60 5.57 -4.70
CA ILE A 30 -13.77 4.69 -4.57
C ILE A 30 -14.45 4.97 -3.24
N GLY A 31 -15.69 5.43 -3.31
CA GLY A 31 -16.61 5.58 -2.17
C GLY A 31 -17.56 4.39 -2.07
N ALA A 32 -17.63 3.75 -0.91
CA ALA A 32 -18.65 2.74 -0.63
C ALA A 32 -19.98 3.42 -0.32
N HIS A 33 -20.98 3.24 -1.17
CA HIS A 33 -22.32 3.81 -1.01
C HIS A 33 -23.03 3.17 0.18
N ARG A 34 -23.42 3.95 1.18
CA ARG A 34 -24.03 3.53 2.46
C ARG A 34 -23.18 2.55 3.26
N GLY A 35 -21.84 2.72 3.18
CA GLY A 35 -20.85 1.75 3.63
C GLY A 35 -20.66 0.60 2.64
N PHE A 36 -19.73 -0.31 2.94
CA PHE A 36 -19.61 -1.53 2.15
C PHE A 36 -20.59 -2.60 2.69
N TRP A 37 -21.86 -2.40 2.35
CA TRP A 37 -22.97 -3.19 2.88
C TRP A 37 -23.30 -4.43 2.05
N LYS A 38 -22.96 -4.46 0.77
CA LYS A 38 -23.34 -5.57 -0.15
C LYS A 38 -22.34 -6.72 -0.06
N CYS A 39 -22.12 -7.23 1.13
CA CYS A 39 -21.22 -8.35 1.42
C CYS A 39 -21.65 -9.08 2.71
N ASP A 40 -21.13 -10.26 2.94
CA ASP A 40 -21.49 -11.10 4.10
C ASP A 40 -21.01 -10.50 5.42
N GLU A 41 -19.87 -9.81 5.44
CA GLU A 41 -19.29 -9.20 6.64
C GLU A 41 -20.20 -8.15 7.27
N SER A 42 -20.92 -7.41 6.45
CA SER A 42 -21.91 -6.41 6.89
C SER A 42 -23.33 -6.98 7.00
N GLN A 43 -23.49 -8.29 6.73
CA GLN A 43 -24.78 -8.98 6.66
C GLN A 43 -25.80 -8.23 5.76
N HIS A 44 -25.31 -7.75 4.62
CA HIS A 44 -26.07 -7.02 3.60
C HIS A 44 -26.89 -5.82 4.16
N THR A 45 -26.37 -5.13 5.16
CA THR A 45 -27.06 -4.04 5.84
C THR A 45 -26.38 -2.69 5.62
N GLU A 46 -27.03 -1.81 4.86
CA GLU A 46 -26.58 -0.45 4.58
C GLU A 46 -26.69 0.46 5.81
N ASN A 47 -25.91 1.55 5.85
CA ASN A 47 -25.94 2.55 6.92
C ASN A 47 -25.81 1.96 8.34
N SER A 48 -25.12 0.82 8.46
CA SER A 48 -24.86 0.11 9.72
C SER A 48 -23.41 0.33 10.20
N ILE A 49 -23.17 0.11 11.48
CA ILE A 49 -21.79 0.11 11.99
C ILE A 49 -20.96 -0.97 11.30
N ALA A 50 -21.58 -2.12 10.99
CA ALA A 50 -20.95 -3.19 10.25
C ALA A 50 -20.52 -2.78 8.84
N SER A 51 -21.36 -2.04 8.09
CA SER A 51 -21.03 -1.59 6.73
C SER A 51 -19.90 -0.57 6.70
N LEU A 52 -19.84 0.36 7.67
CA LEU A 52 -18.70 1.26 7.83
C LEU A 52 -17.44 0.49 8.17
N LYS A 53 -17.52 -0.39 9.18
CA LYS A 53 -16.36 -1.23 9.57
C LYS A 53 -15.84 -2.04 8.39
N THR A 54 -16.72 -2.60 7.58
CA THR A 54 -16.32 -3.37 6.40
C THR A 54 -15.62 -2.48 5.36
N ALA A 55 -16.12 -1.26 5.11
CA ALA A 55 -15.43 -0.31 4.23
C ALA A 55 -14.01 0.01 4.72
N GLN A 56 -13.83 0.15 6.03
CA GLN A 56 -12.54 0.37 6.69
C GLN A 56 -11.64 -0.87 6.59
N ASP A 57 -12.16 -2.07 6.89
CA ASP A 57 -11.42 -3.33 6.84
C ASP A 57 -10.91 -3.63 5.40
N TYR A 58 -11.67 -3.22 4.40
CA TYR A 58 -11.28 -3.32 2.98
C TYR A 58 -10.44 -2.13 2.51
N ASN A 59 -10.10 -1.20 3.40
CA ASN A 59 -9.31 -0.01 3.11
C ASN A 59 -9.83 0.74 1.88
N LEU A 60 -11.14 0.99 1.83
CA LEU A 60 -11.75 1.84 0.82
C LEU A 60 -11.44 3.30 1.13
N TRP A 61 -11.22 4.10 0.09
CA TRP A 61 -10.93 5.53 0.28
C TRP A 61 -12.04 6.25 1.06
N GLY A 62 -13.31 5.96 0.74
CA GLY A 62 -14.43 6.59 1.39
C GLY A 62 -15.55 5.64 1.76
N SER A 63 -16.29 5.98 2.79
CA SER A 63 -17.56 5.38 3.18
C SER A 63 -18.60 6.46 3.19
N GLU A 64 -19.55 6.39 2.28
CA GLU A 64 -20.69 7.30 2.24
C GLU A 64 -21.78 6.79 3.17
N PHE A 65 -22.50 7.71 3.81
CA PHE A 65 -23.61 7.42 4.72
C PHE A 65 -24.53 8.63 4.89
N ASP A 66 -25.79 8.35 5.22
CA ASP A 66 -26.88 9.30 5.27
C ASP A 66 -27.29 9.66 6.69
N ILE A 67 -27.56 10.95 6.98
CA ILE A 67 -28.00 11.36 8.30
C ILE A 67 -29.32 12.14 8.29
N HIS A 68 -30.11 11.91 9.34
CA HIS A 68 -31.37 12.62 9.65
C HIS A 68 -31.37 13.18 11.06
N LEU A 69 -32.19 14.18 11.31
CA LEU A 69 -32.49 14.74 12.63
C LEU A 69 -33.81 14.20 13.16
N THR A 70 -33.82 13.62 14.34
CA THR A 70 -35.06 13.18 15.02
C THR A 70 -35.79 14.35 15.67
N SER A 71 -37.05 14.13 16.14
CA SER A 71 -37.83 15.18 16.80
C SER A 71 -37.26 15.66 18.15
N ASP A 72 -36.40 14.85 18.78
CA ASP A 72 -35.67 15.21 19.99
C ASP A 72 -34.23 15.65 19.72
N HIS A 73 -33.94 16.05 18.47
CA HIS A 73 -32.65 16.56 18.01
C HIS A 73 -31.46 15.58 18.12
N GLU A 74 -31.71 14.25 18.09
CA GLU A 74 -30.66 13.28 17.90
C GLU A 74 -30.36 13.10 16.40
N VAL A 75 -29.10 13.06 16.04
CA VAL A 75 -28.64 12.78 14.66
C VAL A 75 -28.45 11.29 14.49
N VAL A 76 -29.16 10.70 13.53
CA VAL A 76 -29.18 9.25 13.28
C VAL A 76 -28.71 8.92 11.86
N VAL A 77 -28.18 7.71 11.67
CA VAL A 77 -27.68 7.24 10.38
C VAL A 77 -28.70 6.30 9.74
N HIS A 78 -29.33 6.77 8.66
CA HIS A 78 -30.32 6.01 7.90
C HIS A 78 -30.58 6.70 6.55
N HIS A 79 -30.85 5.92 5.48
CA HIS A 79 -31.11 6.51 4.17
C HIS A 79 -32.53 7.06 4.03
N ASP A 80 -33.54 6.24 4.34
CA ASP A 80 -34.94 6.58 4.11
C ASP A 80 -35.46 7.52 5.20
N ALA A 81 -36.46 8.36 4.85
CA ALA A 81 -37.11 9.23 5.82
C ALA A 81 -37.92 8.47 6.89
N HIS A 82 -38.06 7.15 6.72
CA HIS A 82 -38.84 6.26 7.59
C HIS A 82 -38.08 4.98 7.90
N ILE A 83 -38.23 4.48 9.12
CA ILE A 83 -37.82 3.13 9.50
C ILE A 83 -39.05 2.32 9.86
N GLU A 84 -39.28 1.19 9.19
CA GLU A 84 -40.50 0.36 9.33
C GLU A 84 -41.82 1.17 9.27
N GLY A 85 -41.85 2.21 8.42
CA GLY A 85 -42.99 3.09 8.24
C GLY A 85 -43.13 4.24 9.26
N HIS A 86 -42.20 4.38 10.20
CA HIS A 86 -42.17 5.44 11.20
C HIS A 86 -41.23 6.57 10.74
N ASP A 87 -41.80 7.76 10.62
CA ASP A 87 -41.13 9.00 10.20
C ASP A 87 -40.04 9.39 11.20
N ILE A 88 -38.78 9.46 10.73
CA ILE A 88 -37.60 9.72 11.58
C ILE A 88 -37.68 11.13 12.19
N GLN A 89 -38.03 12.12 11.38
CA GLN A 89 -38.04 13.53 11.80
C GLN A 89 -39.17 13.87 12.78
N LYS A 90 -40.21 13.02 12.87
CA LYS A 90 -41.38 13.24 13.75
C LYS A 90 -41.38 12.41 15.03
N ASN A 91 -40.44 11.49 15.17
CA ASN A 91 -40.34 10.62 16.33
C ASN A 91 -39.03 10.84 17.08
N THR A 92 -39.03 10.55 18.37
CA THR A 92 -37.81 10.59 19.19
C THR A 92 -36.91 9.40 18.91
N TYR A 93 -35.59 9.55 19.08
CA TYR A 93 -34.68 8.44 18.95
C TYR A 93 -34.98 7.29 19.93
N GLY A 94 -35.40 7.65 21.15
CA GLY A 94 -35.81 6.66 22.15
C GLY A 94 -36.92 5.73 21.68
N TYR A 95 -37.86 6.24 20.84
CA TYR A 95 -38.89 5.44 20.18
C TYR A 95 -38.33 4.68 18.98
N LEU A 96 -37.53 5.31 18.13
CA LEU A 96 -37.05 4.73 16.86
C LEU A 96 -36.06 3.58 17.05
N LYS A 97 -35.24 3.58 18.10
CA LYS A 97 -34.22 2.55 18.35
C LYS A 97 -34.73 1.14 18.59
N GLN A 98 -36.06 0.97 18.81
CA GLN A 98 -36.66 -0.35 18.93
C GLN A 98 -36.76 -1.09 17.59
N PHE A 99 -36.81 -0.35 16.49
CA PHE A 99 -36.78 -0.90 15.13
C PHE A 99 -35.36 -1.28 14.75
N LYS A 100 -35.22 -2.45 14.12
CA LYS A 100 -33.89 -3.01 13.86
C LYS A 100 -33.55 -2.96 12.37
N LEU A 101 -32.28 -2.73 12.09
CA LEU A 101 -31.72 -2.93 10.77
C LEU A 101 -31.70 -4.44 10.43
N ALA A 102 -31.49 -4.78 9.16
CA ALA A 102 -31.54 -6.16 8.69
C ALA A 102 -30.55 -7.11 9.41
N ASN A 103 -29.40 -6.59 9.88
CA ASN A 103 -28.42 -7.35 10.65
C ASN A 103 -28.69 -7.37 12.17
N GLY A 104 -29.82 -6.85 12.63
CA GLY A 104 -30.21 -6.79 14.03
C GLY A 104 -29.61 -5.62 14.83
N GLU A 105 -28.79 -4.77 14.23
CA GLU A 105 -28.34 -3.51 14.85
C GLU A 105 -29.55 -2.59 15.07
N SER A 106 -29.47 -1.70 16.05
CA SER A 106 -30.35 -0.53 16.09
C SER A 106 -29.89 0.48 15.04
N MET A 107 -30.80 1.34 14.55
CA MET A 107 -30.38 2.48 13.75
C MET A 107 -29.33 3.28 14.53
N PRO A 108 -28.09 3.44 13.98
CA PRO A 108 -27.02 4.09 14.73
C PRO A 108 -27.28 5.57 14.96
N THR A 109 -26.90 6.09 16.11
CA THR A 109 -26.69 7.53 16.28
C THR A 109 -25.41 7.95 15.54
N LEU A 110 -25.30 9.24 15.21
CA LEU A 110 -24.06 9.76 14.63
C LEU A 110 -22.88 9.59 15.60
N ASP A 111 -23.07 9.74 16.92
CA ASP A 111 -22.00 9.50 17.90
C ASP A 111 -21.47 8.07 17.81
N GLU A 112 -22.33 7.04 17.76
CA GLU A 112 -21.93 5.65 17.62
C GLU A 112 -21.19 5.39 16.28
N TYR A 113 -21.63 6.03 15.21
CA TYR A 113 -21.01 5.93 13.90
C TYR A 113 -19.60 6.60 13.88
N LEU A 114 -19.48 7.78 14.53
CA LEU A 114 -18.20 8.48 14.67
C LEU A 114 -17.21 7.73 15.56
N ASP A 115 -17.69 7.03 16.60
CA ASP A 115 -16.85 6.13 17.42
C ASP A 115 -16.24 4.99 16.59
N GLN A 116 -16.98 4.47 15.61
CA GLN A 116 -16.43 3.50 14.66
C GLN A 116 -15.49 4.17 13.66
N ALA A 117 -15.87 5.36 13.13
CA ALA A 117 -15.06 6.10 12.18
C ALA A 117 -13.67 6.47 12.73
N ALA A 118 -13.59 6.81 14.02
CA ALA A 118 -12.34 7.15 14.71
C ALA A 118 -11.33 5.99 14.77
N LYS A 119 -11.77 4.74 14.63
CA LYS A 119 -10.89 3.55 14.69
C LYS A 119 -10.04 3.36 13.43
N CYS A 120 -10.33 4.08 12.35
CA CYS A 120 -9.60 3.99 11.10
C CYS A 120 -9.27 5.39 10.58
N ALA A 121 -8.00 5.69 10.42
CA ALA A 121 -7.53 7.01 9.98
C ALA A 121 -7.61 7.23 8.45
N THR A 122 -7.73 6.18 7.66
CA THR A 122 -7.55 6.22 6.19
C THR A 122 -8.85 6.31 5.40
N THR A 123 -9.99 5.86 5.94
CA THR A 123 -11.28 5.93 5.26
C THR A 123 -11.95 7.28 5.53
N VAL A 124 -12.21 8.04 4.46
CA VAL A 124 -12.90 9.32 4.49
C VAL A 124 -14.39 9.10 4.72
N MET A 125 -14.99 9.88 5.59
CA MET A 125 -16.43 9.91 5.78
C MET A 125 -17.07 10.84 4.74
N VAL A 126 -17.86 10.28 3.82
CA VAL A 126 -18.67 11.03 2.87
C VAL A 126 -20.07 11.14 3.46
N LEU A 127 -20.35 12.25 4.13
CA LEU A 127 -21.54 12.44 4.94
C LEU A 127 -22.64 13.14 4.13
N GLU A 128 -23.74 12.41 3.86
CA GLU A 128 -24.92 13.00 3.23
C GLU A 128 -25.87 13.60 4.27
N PHE A 129 -26.04 14.90 4.20
CA PHE A 129 -27.14 15.57 4.90
C PHE A 129 -28.44 15.38 4.14
N LYS A 130 -29.37 14.59 4.67
CA LYS A 130 -30.71 14.46 4.11
C LYS A 130 -31.52 15.75 4.31
N SER A 131 -32.30 16.13 3.30
CA SER A 131 -33.23 17.26 3.42
C SER A 131 -34.20 17.06 4.57
N GLN A 132 -34.46 18.12 5.32
CA GLN A 132 -35.38 18.11 6.44
C GLN A 132 -36.67 18.81 6.08
N TYR A 133 -37.69 18.69 6.93
CA TYR A 133 -39.03 19.26 6.67
C TYR A 133 -39.07 20.80 6.71
N SER A 134 -38.05 21.45 7.26
CA SER A 134 -37.93 22.91 7.23
C SER A 134 -36.46 23.32 7.19
N LYS A 135 -36.24 24.58 6.74
CA LYS A 135 -34.90 25.17 6.70
C LYS A 135 -34.23 25.21 8.08
N GLU A 136 -35.02 25.53 9.13
CA GLU A 136 -34.51 25.60 10.51
C GLU A 136 -34.01 24.21 11.00
N HIS A 137 -34.70 23.14 10.56
CA HIS A 137 -34.24 21.76 10.87
C HIS A 137 -32.98 21.37 10.08
N GLU A 138 -32.89 21.79 8.81
CA GLU A 138 -31.63 21.62 8.03
C GLU A 138 -30.48 22.37 8.70
N ASP A 139 -30.70 23.63 9.11
CA ASP A 139 -29.70 24.44 9.79
C ASP A 139 -29.27 23.83 11.12
N SER A 140 -30.21 23.25 11.87
CA SER A 140 -29.95 22.54 13.13
C SER A 140 -29.18 21.26 12.92
N LEU A 141 -29.51 20.46 11.89
CA LEU A 141 -28.81 19.23 11.53
C LEU A 141 -27.35 19.52 11.24
N VAL A 142 -27.03 20.54 10.44
CA VAL A 142 -25.66 20.94 10.13
C VAL A 142 -24.89 21.33 11.40
N SER A 143 -25.46 22.22 12.22
CA SER A 143 -24.80 22.75 13.42
C SER A 143 -24.52 21.63 14.45
N ILE A 144 -25.49 20.75 14.71
CA ILE A 144 -25.34 19.62 15.65
C ILE A 144 -24.30 18.63 15.11
N THR A 145 -24.28 18.37 13.79
CA THR A 145 -23.29 17.49 13.18
C THR A 145 -21.87 18.03 13.36
N PHE A 146 -21.65 19.32 13.15
CA PHE A 146 -20.34 19.94 13.37
C PHE A 146 -19.88 19.84 14.83
N ASP A 147 -20.80 20.04 15.78
CA ASP A 147 -20.47 19.89 17.19
C ASP A 147 -20.12 18.44 17.56
N LYS A 148 -20.84 17.45 17.00
CA LYS A 148 -20.52 16.03 17.20
C LYS A 148 -19.15 15.68 16.57
N LEU A 149 -18.85 16.14 15.37
CA LEU A 149 -17.54 15.95 14.72
C LEU A 149 -16.39 16.54 15.58
N LYS A 150 -16.57 17.75 16.13
CA LYS A 150 -15.59 18.38 17.04
C LYS A 150 -15.41 17.56 18.33
N LYS A 151 -16.51 17.10 18.92
CA LYS A 151 -16.51 16.26 20.13
C LYS A 151 -15.71 14.97 19.94
N HIS A 152 -15.78 14.34 18.75
CA HIS A 152 -15.07 13.10 18.43
C HIS A 152 -13.68 13.32 17.82
N ASN A 153 -13.18 14.57 17.76
CA ASN A 153 -11.91 14.95 17.09
C ASN A 153 -11.85 14.55 15.61
N LEU A 154 -12.99 14.59 14.94
CA LEU A 154 -13.15 14.25 13.52
C LEU A 154 -13.56 15.46 12.66
N TYR A 155 -13.57 16.68 13.21
CA TYR A 155 -13.77 17.91 12.45
C TYR A 155 -12.47 18.25 11.70
N ASP A 156 -12.21 17.48 10.64
CA ASP A 156 -10.98 17.51 9.85
C ASP A 156 -11.31 17.34 8.35
N PRO A 157 -10.98 18.34 7.50
CA PRO A 157 -11.26 18.28 6.05
C PRO A 157 -10.60 17.10 5.32
N SER A 158 -9.54 16.51 5.88
CA SER A 158 -8.90 15.32 5.33
C SER A 158 -9.68 14.03 5.66
N ARG A 159 -10.61 14.08 6.61
CA ARG A 159 -11.34 12.94 7.16
C ARG A 159 -12.82 12.94 6.84
N VAL A 160 -13.38 14.09 6.54
CA VAL A 160 -14.81 14.27 6.30
C VAL A 160 -15.02 15.15 5.08
N MET A 161 -15.98 14.79 4.28
CA MET A 161 -16.59 15.66 3.25
C MET A 161 -18.10 15.61 3.37
N PHE A 162 -18.77 16.64 2.88
CA PHE A 162 -20.21 16.82 2.98
C PHE A 162 -20.86 16.80 1.60
N ILE A 163 -22.01 16.14 1.52
CA ILE A 163 -22.82 16.09 0.31
C ILE A 163 -24.30 16.31 0.69
N SER A 164 -25.08 16.94 -0.17
CA SER A 164 -26.54 17.11 0.05
C SER A 164 -27.31 17.41 -1.23
N PHE A 165 -28.55 16.94 -1.28
CA PHE A 165 -29.57 17.39 -2.27
C PHE A 165 -30.14 18.77 -1.96
N SER A 166 -30.00 19.25 -0.73
CA SER A 166 -30.50 20.58 -0.32
C SER A 166 -29.45 21.66 -0.62
N MET A 167 -29.79 22.57 -1.52
CA MET A 167 -29.00 23.76 -1.78
C MET A 167 -28.83 24.63 -0.52
N ASN A 168 -29.84 24.67 0.37
CA ASN A 168 -29.76 25.41 1.63
C ASN A 168 -28.68 24.82 2.55
N ILE A 169 -28.62 23.47 2.69
CA ILE A 169 -27.57 22.79 3.47
C ILE A 169 -26.21 23.07 2.89
N CYS A 170 -26.05 22.90 1.57
CA CYS A 170 -24.75 23.14 0.92
C CYS A 170 -24.23 24.58 1.11
N LYS A 171 -25.13 25.57 1.03
CA LYS A 171 -24.78 26.98 1.30
C LYS A 171 -24.37 27.20 2.76
N LYS A 172 -25.13 26.63 3.71
CA LYS A 172 -24.75 26.72 5.13
C LYS A 172 -23.40 26.08 5.43
N VAL A 173 -23.11 24.92 4.83
CA VAL A 173 -21.79 24.27 4.95
C VAL A 173 -20.69 25.16 4.33
N ALA A 174 -20.95 25.75 3.14
CA ALA A 174 -19.99 26.63 2.50
C ALA A 174 -19.68 27.88 3.33
N ASP A 175 -20.68 28.43 4.03
CA ASP A 175 -20.56 29.61 4.88
C ASP A 175 -19.82 29.31 6.20
N GLU A 176 -20.13 28.17 6.85
CA GLU A 176 -19.64 27.84 8.20
C GLU A 176 -18.39 26.96 8.23
N ALA A 177 -18.09 26.21 7.15
CA ALA A 177 -17.00 25.25 7.03
C ALA A 177 -16.37 25.26 5.62
N PRO A 178 -15.91 26.42 5.11
CA PRO A 178 -15.43 26.56 3.73
C PRO A 178 -14.17 25.73 3.44
N GLU A 179 -13.46 25.25 4.46
CA GLU A 179 -12.28 24.40 4.35
C GLU A 179 -12.60 22.95 3.97
N PHE A 180 -13.88 22.53 4.12
CA PHE A 180 -14.30 21.16 3.78
C PHE A 180 -14.70 21.03 2.32
N THR A 181 -14.50 19.83 1.77
CA THR A 181 -15.15 19.45 0.51
C THR A 181 -16.66 19.36 0.75
N ASN A 182 -17.41 20.14 -0.04
CA ASN A 182 -18.86 20.26 0.06
C ASN A 182 -19.45 20.18 -1.36
N GLN A 183 -20.29 19.19 -1.63
CA GLN A 183 -20.77 18.89 -2.97
C GLN A 183 -22.27 18.86 -3.04
N TYR A 184 -22.84 19.45 -4.10
CA TYR A 184 -24.26 19.42 -4.41
C TYR A 184 -24.62 18.16 -5.21
N LEU A 185 -25.73 17.48 -4.85
CA LEU A 185 -26.09 16.16 -5.37
C LEU A 185 -27.12 16.13 -6.49
N ASN A 186 -27.99 17.16 -6.63
CA ASN A 186 -29.26 17.03 -7.39
C ASN A 186 -29.05 16.89 -8.91
N GLY A 187 -27.94 17.34 -9.47
CA GLY A 187 -27.61 17.13 -10.89
C GLY A 187 -28.41 17.99 -11.88
N ASP A 188 -29.03 19.05 -11.40
CA ASP A 188 -29.93 19.97 -12.15
C ASP A 188 -29.34 21.38 -12.36
N VAL A 189 -28.16 21.65 -11.80
CA VAL A 189 -27.47 22.95 -11.85
C VAL A 189 -26.08 22.78 -12.47
N ALA A 190 -25.70 23.67 -13.39
CA ALA A 190 -24.37 23.65 -14.00
C ALA A 190 -23.28 23.99 -12.96
N PRO A 191 -22.04 23.44 -13.10
CA PRO A 191 -20.93 23.67 -12.15
C PRO A 191 -20.66 25.15 -11.87
N ALA A 192 -20.71 26.01 -12.88
CA ALA A 192 -20.47 27.46 -12.74
C ALA A 192 -21.51 28.12 -11.82
N ASP A 193 -22.76 27.65 -11.83
CA ASP A 193 -23.80 28.19 -10.98
C ASP A 193 -23.71 27.64 -9.56
N VAL A 194 -23.36 26.37 -9.40
CA VAL A 194 -23.06 25.79 -8.07
C VAL A 194 -21.90 26.54 -7.42
N LYS A 195 -20.84 26.86 -8.18
CA LYS A 195 -19.68 27.62 -7.69
C LYS A 195 -20.05 29.02 -7.18
N LYS A 196 -21.01 29.69 -7.80
CA LYS A 196 -21.49 31.01 -7.36
C LYS A 196 -22.12 31.01 -5.98
N GLU A 197 -22.61 29.86 -5.55
CA GLU A 197 -23.18 29.68 -4.21
C GLU A 197 -22.14 29.31 -3.15
N GLY A 198 -20.85 29.41 -3.47
CA GLY A 198 -19.73 29.11 -2.57
C GLY A 198 -19.39 27.62 -2.44
N ILE A 199 -20.12 26.74 -3.14
CA ILE A 199 -19.96 25.29 -3.07
C ILE A 199 -18.75 24.89 -3.93
N ASN A 200 -17.90 23.96 -3.42
CA ASN A 200 -16.62 23.64 -4.03
C ASN A 200 -16.56 22.26 -4.73
N GLY A 201 -17.73 21.62 -4.94
CA GLY A 201 -17.80 20.39 -5.71
C GLY A 201 -19.22 20.01 -6.14
N ILE A 202 -19.29 19.03 -7.04
CA ILE A 202 -20.54 18.39 -7.47
C ILE A 202 -20.40 16.88 -7.30
N ASP A 203 -21.48 16.22 -6.87
CA ASP A 203 -21.59 14.77 -6.77
C ASP A 203 -22.90 14.35 -7.44
N TYR A 204 -22.86 14.13 -8.75
CA TYR A 204 -24.07 13.95 -9.53
C TYR A 204 -24.31 12.49 -9.92
N HIS A 205 -25.59 12.15 -10.11
CA HIS A 205 -25.94 10.86 -10.68
C HIS A 205 -25.30 10.70 -12.07
N TYR A 206 -24.73 9.52 -12.38
CA TYR A 206 -23.99 9.27 -13.63
C TYR A 206 -24.79 9.61 -14.92
N ASN A 207 -26.13 9.57 -14.86
CA ASN A 207 -26.97 9.99 -16.01
C ASN A 207 -26.85 11.50 -16.30
N SER A 208 -26.53 12.34 -15.32
CA SER A 208 -26.28 13.77 -15.53
C SER A 208 -25.00 13.95 -16.35
N PHE A 209 -23.96 13.17 -16.09
CA PHE A 209 -22.72 13.21 -16.87
C PHE A 209 -22.85 12.56 -18.25
N TYR A 210 -23.77 11.62 -18.45
CA TYR A 210 -24.11 11.17 -19.79
C TYR A 210 -24.80 12.23 -20.64
N LYS A 211 -25.60 13.12 -20.01
CA LYS A 211 -26.24 14.24 -20.68
C LYS A 211 -25.32 15.44 -20.84
N HIS A 212 -24.44 15.66 -19.90
CA HIS A 212 -23.55 16.81 -19.77
C HIS A 212 -22.10 16.34 -19.47
N PRO A 213 -21.45 15.64 -20.40
CA PRO A 213 -20.07 15.16 -20.18
C PRO A 213 -19.07 16.32 -19.99
N GLU A 214 -19.37 17.49 -20.52
CA GLU A 214 -18.59 18.71 -20.37
C GLU A 214 -18.53 19.23 -18.93
N TRP A 215 -19.48 18.89 -18.07
CA TRP A 215 -19.54 19.37 -16.69
C TRP A 215 -18.38 18.87 -15.82
N VAL A 216 -17.82 17.70 -16.13
CA VAL A 216 -16.62 17.21 -15.42
C VAL A 216 -15.46 18.17 -15.65
N LYS A 217 -15.19 18.48 -16.89
CA LYS A 217 -14.12 19.43 -17.25
C LYS A 217 -14.41 20.85 -16.74
N GLU A 218 -15.65 21.32 -16.88
CA GLU A 218 -16.06 22.64 -16.40
C GLU A 218 -15.85 22.79 -14.89
N ALA A 219 -16.24 21.79 -14.11
CA ALA A 219 -16.03 21.76 -12.66
C ALA A 219 -14.53 21.81 -12.31
N HIS A 220 -13.71 20.99 -12.95
CA HIS A 220 -12.27 21.00 -12.75
C HIS A 220 -11.61 22.33 -13.13
N ASP A 221 -12.02 22.95 -14.25
CA ASP A 221 -11.53 24.27 -14.65
C ASP A 221 -11.88 25.37 -13.62
N LEU A 222 -12.95 25.18 -12.87
CA LEU A 222 -13.39 26.06 -11.75
C LEU A 222 -12.75 25.68 -10.40
N GLY A 223 -11.86 24.66 -10.36
CA GLY A 223 -11.25 24.15 -9.14
C GLY A 223 -12.25 23.45 -8.20
N MET A 224 -13.26 22.82 -8.76
CA MET A 224 -14.26 22.03 -8.03
C MET A 224 -13.97 20.54 -8.16
N SER A 225 -14.28 19.78 -7.10
CA SER A 225 -14.23 18.32 -7.14
C SER A 225 -15.48 17.72 -7.79
N VAL A 226 -15.32 16.56 -8.43
CA VAL A 226 -16.39 15.86 -9.14
C VAL A 226 -16.50 14.42 -8.67
N ASN A 227 -17.56 14.11 -7.92
CA ASN A 227 -17.91 12.73 -7.59
C ASN A 227 -19.10 12.27 -8.44
N VAL A 228 -19.33 10.98 -8.49
CA VAL A 228 -20.46 10.39 -9.23
C VAL A 228 -21.08 9.22 -8.47
N TRP A 229 -22.44 9.16 -8.45
CA TRP A 229 -23.22 8.12 -7.77
C TRP A 229 -24.40 7.62 -8.61
N THR A 230 -25.06 6.50 -8.30
CA THR A 230 -24.50 5.29 -7.74
C THR A 230 -24.13 4.37 -8.89
N VAL A 231 -22.85 4.23 -9.17
CA VAL A 231 -22.35 3.57 -10.38
C VAL A 231 -22.04 2.12 -10.07
N ASN A 232 -22.95 1.20 -10.46
CA ASN A 232 -22.85 -0.22 -10.07
C ASN A 232 -22.47 -1.15 -11.23
N LYS A 233 -22.53 -0.70 -12.48
CA LYS A 233 -22.20 -1.54 -13.65
C LYS A 233 -20.82 -1.20 -14.19
N GLU A 234 -20.04 -2.22 -14.51
CA GLU A 234 -18.69 -2.04 -15.11
C GLU A 234 -18.67 -1.07 -16.30
N LYS A 235 -19.67 -1.15 -17.18
CA LYS A 235 -19.77 -0.25 -18.35
C LYS A 235 -19.86 1.21 -17.93
N ASP A 236 -20.70 1.49 -16.93
CA ASP A 236 -20.92 2.86 -16.47
C ASP A 236 -19.73 3.35 -15.65
N MET A 237 -19.08 2.46 -14.87
CA MET A 237 -17.81 2.76 -14.18
C MET A 237 -16.73 3.16 -15.17
N LYS A 238 -16.52 2.38 -16.23
CA LYS A 238 -15.54 2.70 -17.28
C LYS A 238 -15.83 4.06 -17.93
N ALA A 239 -17.09 4.35 -18.25
CA ALA A 239 -17.46 5.63 -18.83
C ALA A 239 -17.15 6.82 -17.88
N MET A 240 -17.37 6.68 -16.58
CA MET A 240 -17.06 7.72 -15.59
C MET A 240 -15.55 7.86 -15.37
N ILE A 241 -14.81 6.74 -15.41
CA ILE A 241 -13.34 6.75 -15.43
C ILE A 241 -12.80 7.51 -16.64
N ASP A 242 -13.33 7.22 -17.82
CA ASP A 242 -12.90 7.88 -19.07
C ASP A 242 -13.23 9.37 -19.08
N LEU A 243 -14.29 9.80 -18.40
CA LEU A 243 -14.63 11.21 -18.19
C LEU A 243 -13.71 11.93 -17.21
N GLY A 244 -12.98 11.16 -16.35
CA GLY A 244 -12.02 11.69 -15.40
C GLY A 244 -12.66 12.27 -14.15
N VAL A 245 -13.73 11.66 -13.61
CA VAL A 245 -14.29 12.03 -12.29
C VAL A 245 -13.30 11.77 -11.17
N ASP A 246 -13.41 12.46 -10.04
CA ASP A 246 -12.50 12.31 -8.90
C ASP A 246 -12.84 11.12 -7.99
N CYS A 247 -14.13 10.76 -7.90
CA CYS A 247 -14.59 9.65 -7.08
C CYS A 247 -15.82 8.95 -7.69
N ILE A 248 -15.83 7.62 -7.58
CA ILE A 248 -16.99 6.79 -7.92
C ILE A 248 -17.59 6.22 -6.64
N THR A 249 -18.80 6.63 -6.31
CA THR A 249 -19.62 6.09 -5.23
C THR A 249 -20.44 4.91 -5.75
N THR A 250 -20.27 3.71 -5.15
CA THR A 250 -20.83 2.47 -5.68
C THR A 250 -21.18 1.44 -4.59
N ASN A 251 -22.16 0.57 -4.89
CA ASN A 251 -22.45 -0.63 -4.10
C ASN A 251 -21.50 -1.81 -4.45
N GLU A 252 -20.68 -1.66 -5.48
CA GLU A 252 -19.76 -2.67 -5.99
C GLU A 252 -18.29 -2.19 -5.91
N PRO A 253 -17.80 -1.80 -4.72
CA PRO A 253 -16.48 -1.16 -4.60
C PRO A 253 -15.34 -2.04 -5.04
N LEU A 254 -15.46 -3.38 -4.91
CA LEU A 254 -14.43 -4.31 -5.40
C LEU A 254 -14.39 -4.40 -6.92
N THR A 255 -15.54 -4.25 -7.59
CA THR A 255 -15.61 -4.16 -9.05
C THR A 255 -14.94 -2.87 -9.54
N ALA A 256 -15.23 -1.73 -8.92
CA ALA A 256 -14.59 -0.46 -9.22
C ALA A 256 -13.08 -0.53 -8.99
N ARG A 257 -12.63 -1.10 -7.87
CA ARG A 257 -11.22 -1.33 -7.55
C ARG A 257 -10.51 -2.18 -8.61
N LYS A 258 -11.15 -3.23 -9.10
CA LYS A 258 -10.62 -4.07 -10.16
C LYS A 258 -10.46 -3.33 -11.49
N LEU A 259 -11.40 -2.44 -11.81
CA LEU A 259 -11.35 -1.64 -13.04
C LEU A 259 -10.26 -0.56 -13.01
N LEU A 260 -10.05 0.06 -11.84
CA LEU A 260 -9.01 1.06 -11.63
C LEU A 260 -7.61 0.45 -11.51
N GLY A 261 -7.52 -0.89 -11.50
CA GLY A 261 -6.29 -1.60 -11.22
C GLY A 261 -5.91 -1.48 -9.73
N SER A 262 -4.99 -2.31 -9.26
CA SER A 262 -4.53 -2.29 -7.84
C SER A 262 -3.68 -1.05 -7.48
N GLU A 263 -3.65 -0.01 -8.33
CA GLU A 263 -2.83 1.20 -8.15
C GLU A 263 -3.23 2.03 -6.94
N GLU A 264 -4.52 2.09 -6.57
CA GLU A 264 -4.96 2.89 -5.43
C GLU A 264 -4.35 2.42 -4.10
N LEU A 265 -4.18 1.12 -3.93
CA LEU A 265 -3.45 0.54 -2.78
C LEU A 265 -1.94 0.82 -2.83
N ARG A 266 -1.37 0.96 -4.02
CA ARG A 266 0.04 1.31 -4.21
C ARG A 266 0.28 2.81 -4.01
N LEU A 267 -0.58 3.68 -4.53
CA LEU A 267 -0.42 5.14 -4.49
C LEU A 267 -0.65 5.71 -3.08
N ALA A 268 -1.66 5.25 -2.34
CA ALA A 268 -1.88 5.67 -0.96
C ALA A 268 -0.69 5.35 -0.03
N ARG A 269 -0.06 4.17 -0.22
CA ARG A 269 1.14 3.79 0.53
C ARG A 269 2.40 4.53 0.12
N ALA A 270 2.47 4.95 -1.12
CA ALA A 270 3.65 5.58 -1.68
C ALA A 270 3.72 7.09 -1.48
N SER A 271 2.58 7.75 -1.18
CA SER A 271 2.55 9.18 -0.85
C SER A 271 2.97 9.47 0.60
N GLU A 272 2.98 8.44 1.47
CA GLU A 272 3.36 8.58 2.88
C GLU A 272 4.84 8.25 3.14
N ASP A 273 5.46 7.41 2.29
CA ASP A 273 6.87 7.02 2.44
C ASP A 273 7.76 7.99 1.67
N ASP A 274 8.46 8.87 2.39
CA ASP A 274 9.46 9.78 1.83
C ASP A 274 10.86 9.33 2.27
N PRO A 275 11.68 8.79 1.35
CA PRO A 275 13.03 8.34 1.69
C PRO A 275 13.96 9.49 2.04
N LYS A 276 13.58 10.75 1.74
CA LYS A 276 14.34 11.94 2.10
C LYS A 276 13.90 12.47 3.45
N ALA A 277 14.85 12.59 4.37
CA ALA A 277 14.60 13.11 5.71
C ALA A 277 14.19 14.59 5.70
N ASP A 278 13.60 15.07 6.80
CA ASP A 278 13.45 16.51 7.02
C ASP A 278 14.85 17.13 7.17
N PRO A 279 15.18 18.20 6.43
CA PRO A 279 16.47 18.88 6.56
C PRO A 279 16.80 19.31 8.00
N LYS A 280 15.79 19.52 8.85
CA LYS A 280 15.98 19.83 10.27
C LYS A 280 16.44 18.63 11.10
N ALA A 281 16.32 17.42 10.58
CA ALA A 281 16.81 16.19 11.21
C ALA A 281 18.28 15.92 10.85
N GLU A 282 18.81 16.58 9.82
CA GLU A 282 20.12 16.28 9.24
C GLU A 282 21.21 17.18 9.83
N VAL A 283 22.33 16.57 10.17
CA VAL A 283 23.52 17.26 10.70
C VAL A 283 24.73 16.77 9.92
N VAL A 284 25.28 17.62 9.06
CA VAL A 284 26.49 17.33 8.29
C VAL A 284 27.72 17.84 9.03
N PHE A 285 28.76 17.00 9.08
CA PHE A 285 30.06 17.32 9.69
C PHE A 285 31.18 16.61 8.91
N GLY A 286 31.88 17.37 8.08
CA GLY A 286 32.86 16.81 7.14
C GLY A 286 32.21 15.82 6.20
N ASN A 287 32.83 14.67 6.06
CA ASN A 287 32.34 13.56 5.24
C ASN A 287 31.29 12.67 5.95
N ALA A 288 30.75 13.13 7.09
CA ALA A 288 29.70 12.41 7.81
C ALA A 288 28.38 13.19 7.80
N ARG A 289 27.27 12.44 7.69
CA ARG A 289 25.91 12.94 7.91
C ARG A 289 25.22 12.11 9.00
N PHE A 290 24.58 12.80 9.92
CA PHE A 290 23.78 12.20 10.99
C PHE A 290 22.34 12.64 10.82
N THR A 291 21.41 11.70 10.70
CA THR A 291 19.97 11.99 10.57
C THR A 291 19.25 11.52 11.82
N VAL A 292 18.68 12.44 12.59
CA VAL A 292 17.98 12.18 13.85
C VAL A 292 16.53 11.80 13.53
N LEU A 293 16.25 10.50 13.40
CA LEU A 293 14.93 9.98 13.05
C LEU A 293 14.01 9.80 14.27
N GLY A 294 14.57 9.77 15.47
CA GLY A 294 13.87 9.65 16.72
C GLY A 294 14.81 9.96 17.91
N SER A 295 14.28 10.06 19.11
CA SER A 295 15.14 10.31 20.29
C SER A 295 16.08 9.13 20.59
N ARG A 296 15.78 7.93 20.04
CA ARG A 296 16.52 6.66 20.20
C ARG A 296 16.95 6.03 18.89
N LEU A 297 16.69 6.70 17.73
CA LEU A 297 16.95 6.20 16.39
C LEU A 297 17.70 7.26 15.59
N VAL A 298 18.92 6.92 15.15
CA VAL A 298 19.77 7.82 14.37
C VAL A 298 20.39 7.05 13.21
N ARG A 299 20.31 7.63 12.00
CA ARG A 299 21.10 7.21 10.84
C ARG A 299 22.45 7.89 10.89
N MET A 300 23.50 7.15 10.57
CA MET A 300 24.90 7.60 10.58
C MET A 300 25.51 7.20 9.25
N GLU A 301 25.85 8.19 8.44
CA GLU A 301 26.47 8.00 7.12
C GLU A 301 27.86 8.59 7.10
N TRP A 302 28.77 7.92 6.43
CA TRP A 302 30.05 8.44 6.03
C TRP A 302 30.33 8.10 4.57
N ALA A 303 30.81 9.08 3.80
CA ALA A 303 31.14 8.91 2.39
C ALA A 303 32.45 9.61 2.08
N ALA A 304 33.40 8.91 1.45
CA ALA A 304 34.72 9.45 1.13
C ALA A 304 34.65 10.68 0.20
N ASP A 305 33.63 10.75 -0.66
CA ASP A 305 33.36 11.85 -1.58
C ASP A 305 32.39 12.92 -1.01
N GLY A 306 31.85 12.70 0.18
CA GLY A 306 30.86 13.58 0.79
C GLY A 306 29.45 13.48 0.20
N GLU A 307 29.21 12.56 -0.70
CA GLU A 307 27.89 12.34 -1.31
C GLU A 307 27.08 11.30 -0.52
N PHE A 308 25.89 11.66 -0.08
CA PHE A 308 25.03 10.83 0.77
C PHE A 308 23.85 10.25 0.01
N GLU A 309 23.33 9.12 0.49
CA GLU A 309 22.25 8.40 -0.18
C GLU A 309 20.88 8.77 0.35
N ASP A 310 20.04 9.38 -0.48
CA ASP A 310 18.67 9.77 -0.11
C ASP A 310 17.60 8.84 -0.70
N ARG A 311 17.98 7.95 -1.63
CA ARG A 311 17.03 6.99 -2.20
C ARG A 311 16.59 5.95 -1.16
N ALA A 312 15.38 5.41 -1.33
CA ALA A 312 14.91 4.29 -0.53
C ALA A 312 15.75 3.03 -0.78
N THR A 313 15.74 2.12 0.19
CA THR A 313 16.25 0.74 0.03
C THR A 313 15.08 -0.24 0.21
N LEU A 314 15.33 -1.53 0.02
CA LEU A 314 14.32 -2.55 0.35
C LEU A 314 14.00 -2.63 1.85
N GLY A 315 14.93 -2.18 2.70
CA GLY A 315 14.76 -2.20 4.15
C GLY A 315 14.25 -0.89 4.75
N ILE A 316 14.57 0.23 4.12
CA ILE A 316 14.25 1.58 4.63
C ILE A 316 13.64 2.42 3.50
N VAL A 317 12.34 2.65 3.59
CA VAL A 317 11.57 3.37 2.56
C VAL A 317 11.16 4.78 2.98
N ASN A 318 11.17 5.07 4.28
CA ASN A 318 10.72 6.36 4.82
C ASN A 318 11.74 6.92 5.82
N ARG A 319 12.15 8.17 5.61
CA ARG A 319 13.00 8.93 6.54
C ARG A 319 12.36 10.26 6.95
N ARG A 320 11.19 10.59 6.41
CA ARG A 320 10.42 11.78 6.77
C ARG A 320 9.70 11.57 8.10
N MET A 321 10.48 11.48 9.17
CA MET A 321 9.98 11.30 10.52
C MET A 321 9.76 12.65 11.21
N PRO A 322 8.84 12.74 12.21
CA PRO A 322 8.77 13.91 13.08
C PRO A 322 10.12 14.15 13.76
N VAL A 323 10.68 15.35 13.60
CA VAL A 323 11.99 15.69 14.12
C VAL A 323 11.92 15.85 15.65
N PRO A 324 12.63 15.03 16.44
CA PRO A 324 12.63 15.18 17.89
C PRO A 324 13.47 16.40 18.32
N ALA A 325 13.26 16.88 19.52
CA ALA A 325 14.16 17.89 20.10
C ALA A 325 15.56 17.30 20.30
N TYR A 326 16.58 17.99 19.78
CA TYR A 326 17.98 17.63 19.96
C TYR A 326 18.90 18.85 19.95
N THR A 327 20.12 18.68 20.40
CA THR A 327 21.15 19.73 20.42
C THR A 327 22.41 19.26 19.73
N VAL A 328 23.10 20.19 19.07
CA VAL A 328 24.38 19.94 18.39
C VAL A 328 25.44 20.84 18.98
N LYS A 329 26.56 20.22 19.39
CA LYS A 329 27.75 20.96 19.85
C LYS A 329 28.95 20.57 18.99
N LYS A 330 29.54 21.54 18.31
CA LYS A 330 30.78 21.38 17.53
C LYS A 330 31.96 21.99 18.31
N SER A 331 33.07 21.27 18.41
CA SER A 331 34.30 21.70 19.08
C SER A 331 35.51 21.15 18.35
N GLY A 332 36.17 21.96 17.52
CA GLY A 332 37.25 21.54 16.67
C GLY A 332 36.84 20.40 15.74
N LYS A 333 37.54 19.28 15.79
CA LYS A 333 37.25 18.08 15.00
C LYS A 333 36.20 17.14 15.65
N ARG A 334 35.46 17.62 16.64
CA ARG A 334 34.48 16.81 17.36
C ARG A 334 33.09 17.40 17.24
N ILE A 335 32.12 16.53 16.94
CA ILE A 335 30.67 16.84 17.01
C ILE A 335 30.02 15.98 18.08
N THR A 336 29.08 16.57 18.81
CA THR A 336 28.21 15.86 19.75
C THR A 336 26.76 16.20 19.42
N ILE A 337 25.92 15.18 19.20
CA ILE A 337 24.49 15.31 19.00
C ILE A 337 23.83 14.66 20.22
N LYS A 338 22.95 15.40 20.87
CA LYS A 338 22.24 14.91 22.05
C LYS A 338 20.74 15.04 21.87
N THR A 339 20.04 13.94 21.99
CA THR A 339 18.57 13.85 22.09
C THR A 339 18.15 13.72 23.56
N ALA A 340 16.88 13.46 23.82
CA ALA A 340 16.40 13.17 25.18
C ALA A 340 17.01 11.85 25.73
N ASP A 341 17.25 10.84 24.88
CA ASP A 341 17.57 9.48 25.31
C ASP A 341 19.01 9.05 24.98
N LEU A 342 19.67 9.66 23.98
CA LEU A 342 21.02 9.27 23.59
C LEU A 342 21.95 10.47 23.38
N THR A 343 23.25 10.19 23.40
CA THR A 343 24.30 11.12 23.00
C THR A 343 25.21 10.42 21.99
N LEU A 344 25.28 10.95 20.78
CA LEU A 344 26.20 10.55 19.72
C LEU A 344 27.40 11.49 19.71
N THR A 345 28.59 10.93 19.62
CA THR A 345 29.84 11.71 19.50
C THR A 345 30.67 11.15 18.34
N TYR A 346 31.09 12.01 17.44
CA TYR A 346 31.99 11.67 16.37
C TYR A 346 33.20 12.64 16.37
N THR A 347 34.41 12.10 16.10
CA THR A 347 35.63 12.84 16.12
C THR A 347 36.49 12.57 14.89
N GLY A 348 36.92 13.60 14.20
CA GLY A 348 37.70 13.49 12.97
C GLY A 348 36.85 13.67 11.73
N ASP A 349 37.31 13.07 10.63
CA ASP A 349 36.66 13.13 9.32
C ASP A 349 36.82 11.80 8.55
N ASN A 350 37.19 10.76 9.28
CA ASN A 350 37.47 9.44 8.72
C ASN A 350 36.26 8.52 8.84
N LYS A 351 36.27 7.45 8.06
CA LYS A 351 35.33 6.34 8.16
C LYS A 351 35.08 5.94 9.61
N PHE A 352 33.84 5.61 9.94
CA PHE A 352 33.45 5.27 11.31
C PHE A 352 34.17 4.02 11.81
N ASP A 353 34.78 4.14 12.98
CA ASP A 353 35.43 3.04 13.68
C ASP A 353 35.21 3.15 15.20
N GLN A 354 35.76 2.17 15.94
CA GLN A 354 35.64 2.09 17.40
C GLN A 354 36.28 3.27 18.16
N ASN A 355 37.15 4.08 17.51
CA ASN A 355 37.90 5.16 18.14
C ASN A 355 37.23 6.52 17.91
N ASN A 356 36.45 6.65 16.81
CA ASN A 356 35.95 7.94 16.36
C ASN A 356 34.44 8.13 16.50
N LEU A 357 33.63 7.04 16.55
CA LEU A 357 32.17 7.12 16.67
C LEU A 357 31.69 6.38 17.91
N HIS A 358 30.97 7.09 18.78
CA HIS A 358 30.37 6.52 19.99
C HIS A 358 28.93 6.99 20.16
N VAL A 359 28.05 6.08 20.56
CA VAL A 359 26.67 6.40 20.97
C VAL A 359 26.46 5.90 22.40
N THR A 360 26.06 6.79 23.29
CA THR A 360 25.80 6.46 24.70
C THR A 360 24.34 6.72 25.04
N PHE A 361 23.74 5.82 25.81
CA PHE A 361 22.36 5.91 26.29
C PHE A 361 22.21 5.19 27.63
N THR A 362 21.03 5.26 28.23
CA THR A 362 20.73 4.60 29.50
C THR A 362 19.65 3.53 29.31
N MET A 363 19.71 2.47 30.13
CA MET A 363 18.69 1.45 30.24
C MET A 363 18.00 1.59 31.61
N PRO A 364 16.89 2.35 31.72
CA PRO A 364 16.22 2.65 32.98
C PRO A 364 15.73 1.41 33.74
N GLU A 365 15.36 0.36 33.00
CA GLU A 365 14.93 -0.94 33.52
C GLU A 365 16.05 -1.71 34.24
N HIS A 366 17.31 -1.32 34.05
CA HIS A 366 18.48 -1.88 34.72
C HIS A 366 19.08 -0.87 35.73
N THR A 367 18.36 -0.60 36.78
CA THR A 367 18.85 0.22 37.88
C THR A 367 19.59 -0.64 38.89
N THR A 368 20.86 -0.34 39.14
CA THR A 368 21.73 -0.98 40.16
C THR A 368 21.93 -0.06 41.33
N LYS A 369 22.61 -0.55 42.38
CA LYS A 369 23.05 0.28 43.52
C LYS A 369 23.93 1.48 43.09
N ASN A 370 24.55 1.40 41.91
CA ASN A 370 25.40 2.44 41.34
C ASN A 370 24.68 3.34 40.35
N GLY A 371 23.34 3.27 40.24
CA GLY A 371 22.50 4.04 39.33
C GLY A 371 22.03 3.26 38.11
N VAL A 372 21.45 3.97 37.15
CA VAL A 372 20.93 3.39 35.91
C VAL A 372 22.09 2.88 35.03
N LYS A 373 21.95 1.71 34.45
CA LYS A 373 22.94 1.12 33.53
C LYS A 373 23.13 2.06 32.33
N LYS A 374 24.38 2.47 32.10
CA LYS A 374 24.81 3.20 30.90
C LYS A 374 25.36 2.20 29.89
N VAL A 375 24.99 2.38 28.63
CA VAL A 375 25.49 1.61 27.51
C VAL A 375 26.28 2.55 26.61
N SER A 376 27.41 2.09 26.09
CA SER A 376 28.22 2.79 25.08
C SER A 376 28.42 1.86 23.91
N TRP A 377 27.87 2.25 22.77
CA TRP A 377 28.05 1.55 21.50
C TRP A 377 29.14 2.24 20.65
N HIS A 378 29.87 1.46 19.87
CA HIS A 378 30.79 1.92 18.83
C HIS A 378 30.84 0.87 17.69
N PRO A 379 31.29 1.22 16.47
CA PRO A 379 31.49 0.25 15.39
C PRO A 379 32.41 -0.88 15.83
N GLY A 380 32.08 -2.11 15.41
CA GLY A 380 32.84 -3.32 15.75
C GLY A 380 32.53 -3.91 17.12
N LEU A 381 31.62 -3.32 17.90
CA LEU A 381 31.15 -3.93 19.14
C LEU A 381 30.38 -5.22 18.83
N ASP A 382 30.66 -6.27 19.61
CA ASP A 382 29.92 -7.54 19.51
C ASP A 382 28.44 -7.35 19.91
N ASP A 383 27.53 -7.86 19.08
CA ASP A 383 26.10 -7.84 19.32
C ASP A 383 25.52 -9.24 19.57
N SER A 384 26.26 -10.08 20.27
CA SER A 384 25.84 -11.43 20.67
C SER A 384 24.54 -11.44 21.47
N GLY A 385 24.17 -10.31 22.05
CA GLY A 385 22.88 -10.10 22.70
C GLY A 385 21.70 -9.87 21.76
N ASN A 386 21.90 -9.72 20.46
CA ASN A 386 20.83 -9.54 19.47
C ASN A 386 19.85 -10.71 19.54
N LEU A 387 18.54 -10.41 19.59
CA LEU A 387 17.51 -11.45 19.69
C LEU A 387 17.28 -12.20 18.39
N LEU A 388 17.94 -11.75 17.34
CA LEU A 388 17.88 -12.29 15.99
C LEU A 388 16.47 -12.22 15.39
N GLY A 389 16.38 -12.48 14.12
CA GLY A 389 15.12 -12.60 13.39
C GLY A 389 14.91 -14.03 12.93
N THR A 390 14.03 -14.18 11.95
CA THR A 390 13.87 -15.44 11.24
C THR A 390 14.97 -15.58 10.17
N THR A 391 15.22 -16.80 9.72
CA THR A 391 16.00 -17.04 8.52
C THR A 391 15.21 -16.61 7.27
N ARG A 392 15.92 -16.31 6.18
CA ARG A 392 15.31 -15.94 4.90
C ARG A 392 14.51 -17.05 4.26
N THR A 393 14.84 -18.28 4.58
CA THR A 393 14.17 -19.48 4.08
C THR A 393 14.06 -20.49 5.19
N LEU A 394 12.97 -21.25 5.17
CA LEU A 394 12.79 -22.40 6.05
C LEU A 394 13.51 -23.66 5.54
N ASP A 395 14.10 -23.60 4.36
CA ASP A 395 14.83 -24.73 3.80
C ASP A 395 16.10 -25.03 4.57
N GLY A 396 16.28 -26.28 4.93
CA GLY A 396 17.37 -26.72 5.79
C GLY A 396 17.19 -26.33 7.26
N CYS A 397 16.04 -25.78 7.63
CA CYS A 397 15.63 -25.60 9.02
C CYS A 397 14.95 -26.88 9.51
N ASP A 398 15.70 -27.93 9.77
CA ASP A 398 15.22 -29.22 10.28
C ASP A 398 14.84 -29.13 11.78
N GLY A 399 14.18 -28.07 12.17
CA GLY A 399 13.68 -27.84 13.51
C GLY A 399 14.74 -27.65 14.61
N VAL A 400 16.00 -28.00 14.40
CA VAL A 400 17.06 -27.94 15.43
C VAL A 400 18.43 -27.48 14.94
N LYS A 401 18.71 -27.56 13.64
CA LYS A 401 20.03 -27.19 13.09
C LYS A 401 19.88 -26.43 11.79
N THR A 402 19.77 -25.11 11.89
CA THR A 402 19.96 -24.24 10.73
C THR A 402 21.45 -24.22 10.39
N LYS A 403 21.79 -24.54 9.15
CA LYS A 403 23.15 -24.35 8.63
C LYS A 403 23.51 -22.87 8.47
N GLU A 404 22.48 -22.04 8.30
CA GLU A 404 22.60 -20.59 8.16
C GLU A 404 22.21 -19.92 9.48
N PRO A 405 22.97 -18.93 9.96
CA PRO A 405 22.60 -18.18 11.13
C PRO A 405 21.30 -17.37 10.90
N TYR A 406 20.52 -17.17 11.95
CA TYR A 406 19.39 -16.24 11.90
C TYR A 406 19.90 -14.82 11.61
N ASP A 407 19.14 -14.07 10.81
CA ASP A 407 19.43 -12.66 10.55
C ASP A 407 19.31 -11.83 11.84
N LYS A 408 20.12 -10.78 11.96
CA LYS A 408 20.04 -9.83 13.07
C LYS A 408 18.77 -9.02 12.98
N GLY A 409 18.11 -8.82 14.13
CA GLY A 409 16.90 -8.01 14.27
C GLY A 409 17.21 -6.64 14.88
N VAL A 410 16.15 -5.84 15.06
CA VAL A 410 16.24 -4.47 15.62
C VAL A 410 16.15 -4.43 17.15
N VAL A 411 16.18 -5.57 17.82
CA VAL A 411 16.07 -5.70 19.27
C VAL A 411 17.18 -6.59 19.83
N SER A 412 17.68 -6.24 21.02
CA SER A 412 18.83 -6.92 21.62
C SER A 412 18.76 -6.86 23.15
N ARG A 413 19.28 -7.91 23.83
CA ARG A 413 19.52 -7.90 25.29
C ARG A 413 20.55 -6.85 25.71
N ASP A 414 21.43 -6.44 24.79
CA ASP A 414 22.41 -5.39 25.03
C ASP A 414 21.82 -3.98 24.94
N GLY A 415 20.54 -3.87 24.53
CA GLY A 415 19.76 -2.64 24.47
C GLY A 415 20.01 -1.80 23.22
N TRP A 416 20.75 -2.32 22.25
CA TRP A 416 21.00 -1.67 20.95
C TRP A 416 21.01 -2.70 19.81
N ALA A 417 20.69 -2.21 18.61
CA ALA A 417 20.85 -2.97 17.38
C ALA A 417 21.29 -2.04 16.25
N ILE A 418 21.94 -2.61 15.24
CA ILE A 418 22.38 -1.89 14.03
C ILE A 418 21.74 -2.52 12.80
N ILE A 419 21.19 -1.66 11.95
CA ILE A 419 20.94 -2.00 10.55
C ILE A 419 22.07 -1.39 9.73
N ASP A 420 22.78 -2.21 8.99
CA ASP A 420 23.81 -1.79 8.05
C ASP A 420 23.24 -1.83 6.62
N GLU A 421 23.09 -0.64 6.05
CA GLU A 421 22.58 -0.42 4.70
C GLU A 421 23.69 -0.07 3.70
N SER A 422 24.96 -0.11 4.10
CA SER A 422 26.12 0.37 3.32
C SER A 422 26.20 -0.24 1.92
N GLU A 423 25.84 -1.52 1.77
CA GLU A 423 25.88 -2.26 0.50
C GLU A 423 24.49 -2.62 -0.04
N ARG A 424 23.42 -2.12 0.59
CA ARG A 424 22.06 -2.44 0.16
C ARG A 424 21.73 -1.74 -1.16
N GLN A 425 21.04 -2.46 -2.03
CA GLN A 425 20.45 -1.87 -3.24
C GLN A 425 19.44 -0.78 -2.87
N VAL A 426 19.34 0.18 -3.75
CA VAL A 426 18.41 1.30 -3.66
C VAL A 426 17.23 1.10 -4.60
N LEU A 427 16.13 1.73 -4.26
CA LEU A 427 14.95 1.81 -5.10
C LEU A 427 15.01 3.10 -5.91
N VAL A 428 14.91 2.99 -7.22
CA VAL A 428 14.86 4.12 -8.14
C VAL A 428 13.45 4.21 -8.74
N PRO A 429 12.85 5.41 -8.79
CA PRO A 429 11.59 5.61 -9.50
C PRO A 429 11.79 5.31 -10.99
N GLU A 430 10.87 4.57 -11.57
CA GLU A 430 10.85 4.26 -13.00
C GLU A 430 9.55 4.81 -13.62
N ASN A 431 9.65 5.27 -14.86
CA ASN A 431 8.49 5.69 -15.67
C ASN A 431 7.92 4.53 -16.48
N THR A 432 7.91 3.34 -15.89
CA THR A 432 7.47 2.10 -16.53
C THR A 432 6.28 1.50 -15.77
N ASP A 433 5.96 0.24 -16.04
CA ASP A 433 4.94 -0.51 -15.32
C ASP A 433 5.29 -0.72 -13.82
N TRP A 434 6.54 -0.47 -13.45
CA TRP A 434 7.05 -0.55 -12.07
C TRP A 434 7.20 0.83 -11.46
N LYS A 435 6.61 1.05 -10.29
CA LYS A 435 6.76 2.31 -9.57
C LYS A 435 8.22 2.59 -9.18
N ASN A 436 8.90 1.55 -8.71
CA ASN A 436 10.31 1.58 -8.35
C ASN A 436 10.98 0.32 -8.89
N TRP A 437 12.21 0.46 -9.31
CA TRP A 437 13.08 -0.66 -9.65
C TRP A 437 14.31 -0.69 -8.76
N VAL A 438 14.98 -1.83 -8.70
CA VAL A 438 16.18 -2.01 -7.87
C VAL A 438 17.41 -1.56 -8.65
N ALA A 439 18.25 -0.73 -8.04
CA ALA A 439 19.54 -0.33 -8.58
C ALA A 439 20.66 -0.53 -7.56
N ASN A 440 21.88 -0.62 -8.03
CA ASN A 440 23.05 -0.58 -7.15
C ASN A 440 23.24 0.84 -6.60
N ARG A 441 23.82 0.94 -5.41
CA ARG A 441 24.35 2.22 -4.92
C ARG A 441 25.47 2.71 -5.84
N GLU A 442 25.68 4.03 -5.84
CA GLU A 442 26.86 4.59 -6.50
C GLU A 442 28.14 4.00 -5.90
N PRO A 443 29.12 3.64 -6.74
CA PRO A 443 30.40 3.10 -6.27
C PRO A 443 31.10 4.10 -5.35
N GLY A 444 31.76 3.61 -4.31
CA GLY A 444 32.55 4.45 -3.40
C GLY A 444 32.74 3.80 -2.05
N ASP A 445 33.69 4.34 -1.26
CA ASP A 445 33.86 3.93 0.13
C ASP A 445 32.84 4.67 1.00
N ARG A 446 31.85 3.94 1.49
CA ARG A 446 30.68 4.46 2.19
C ARG A 446 30.30 3.61 3.38
N GLN A 447 29.68 4.24 4.37
CA GLN A 447 28.97 3.58 5.47
C GLN A 447 27.60 4.21 5.62
N ASP A 448 26.59 3.39 5.92
CA ASP A 448 25.21 3.82 6.14
C ASP A 448 24.57 2.90 7.22
N LEU A 449 24.62 3.39 8.44
CA LEU A 449 24.27 2.63 9.64
C LEU A 449 23.07 3.28 10.34
N TYR A 450 22.14 2.47 10.82
CA TYR A 450 21.04 2.91 11.67
C TYR A 450 21.21 2.28 13.05
N ILE A 451 21.35 3.13 14.07
CA ILE A 451 21.39 2.65 15.46
C ILE A 451 20.01 2.75 16.10
N PHE A 452 19.57 1.63 16.67
CA PHE A 452 18.38 1.49 17.52
C PHE A 452 18.83 1.37 18.97
N ALA A 453 18.71 2.45 19.75
CA ALA A 453 19.18 2.53 21.15
C ALA A 453 18.00 2.53 22.13
N TYR A 454 17.15 1.48 22.08
CA TYR A 454 15.88 1.41 22.78
C TYR A 454 15.93 0.74 24.15
N GLY A 455 17.11 0.25 24.59
CA GLY A 455 17.15 -0.57 25.81
C GLY A 455 16.31 -1.85 25.58
N HIS A 456 15.46 -2.19 26.55
CA HIS A 456 14.51 -3.29 26.42
C HIS A 456 13.10 -2.85 26.04
N ASP A 457 12.92 -1.64 25.57
CA ASP A 457 11.65 -1.18 24.97
C ASP A 457 11.49 -1.73 23.54
N TYR A 458 11.40 -3.06 23.46
CA TYR A 458 11.35 -3.80 22.21
C TYR A 458 10.15 -3.44 21.33
N LYS A 459 9.00 -3.15 21.97
CA LYS A 459 7.79 -2.77 21.24
C LYS A 459 7.97 -1.44 20.53
N GLN A 460 8.59 -0.45 21.19
CA GLN A 460 8.85 0.84 20.57
C GLN A 460 9.91 0.74 19.47
N ALA A 461 10.95 -0.08 19.65
CA ALA A 461 11.95 -0.33 18.61
C ALA A 461 11.31 -0.88 17.33
N VAL A 462 10.44 -1.90 17.46
CA VAL A 462 9.72 -2.50 16.32
C VAL A 462 8.73 -1.49 15.73
N SER A 463 7.99 -0.74 16.56
CA SER A 463 7.06 0.29 16.09
C SER A 463 7.77 1.38 15.27
N ASP A 464 8.93 1.86 15.71
CA ASP A 464 9.67 2.88 14.97
C ASP A 464 10.37 2.29 13.73
N PHE A 465 10.77 1.01 13.79
CA PHE A 465 11.25 0.31 12.60
C PHE A 465 10.16 0.23 11.51
N THR A 466 8.91 -0.11 11.85
CA THR A 466 7.82 -0.16 10.87
C THR A 466 7.50 1.20 10.24
N LYS A 467 7.83 2.32 10.92
CA LYS A 467 7.66 3.66 10.36
C LYS A 467 8.72 3.98 9.30
N ILE A 468 9.96 3.52 9.49
CA ILE A 468 11.05 3.77 8.53
C ILE A 468 11.16 2.66 7.48
N GLY A 469 10.84 1.41 7.83
CA GLY A 469 10.84 0.26 6.94
C GLY A 469 9.56 0.10 6.12
N GLY A 470 8.55 0.93 6.39
CA GLY A 470 7.24 0.84 5.78
C GLY A 470 6.32 -0.14 6.51
N GLN A 471 5.04 0.04 6.31
CA GLN A 471 4.03 -0.84 6.90
C GLN A 471 4.02 -2.21 6.22
N ILE A 472 3.99 -3.27 7.01
CA ILE A 472 3.79 -4.63 6.51
C ILE A 472 2.31 -4.76 6.11
N PRO A 473 2.01 -4.99 4.82
CA PRO A 473 0.62 -5.20 4.40
C PRO A 473 0.07 -6.48 5.01
N LEU A 474 -1.14 -6.41 5.54
CA LEU A 474 -1.84 -7.62 5.97
C LEU A 474 -2.18 -8.46 4.74
N PRO A 475 -1.77 -9.72 4.68
CA PRO A 475 -2.20 -10.62 3.63
C PRO A 475 -3.71 -10.85 3.71
N PRO A 476 -4.36 -11.29 2.62
CA PRO A 476 -5.77 -11.67 2.63
C PRO A 476 -6.05 -12.73 3.71
N LYS A 477 -7.24 -12.70 4.30
CA LYS A 477 -7.61 -13.60 5.41
C LYS A 477 -7.38 -15.08 5.10
N TYR A 478 -7.67 -15.51 3.87
CA TYR A 478 -7.46 -16.89 3.45
C TYR A 478 -6.00 -17.34 3.51
N ALA A 479 -5.04 -16.41 3.43
CA ALA A 479 -3.61 -16.73 3.52
C ALA A 479 -3.21 -17.22 4.93
N PHE A 480 -3.99 -16.89 5.95
CA PHE A 480 -3.81 -17.39 7.33
C PHE A 480 -4.65 -18.64 7.63
N GLY A 481 -5.45 -19.10 6.66
CA GLY A 481 -6.30 -20.26 6.80
C GLY A 481 -5.57 -21.58 6.56
N TYR A 482 -6.32 -22.65 6.39
CA TYR A 482 -5.77 -23.96 6.11
C TYR A 482 -5.53 -24.13 4.61
N TRP A 483 -4.30 -24.47 4.25
CA TRP A 483 -3.88 -24.79 2.87
C TRP A 483 -3.70 -26.28 2.74
N TRP A 484 -4.39 -26.90 1.78
CA TRP A 484 -4.16 -28.29 1.44
C TRP A 484 -3.22 -28.37 0.24
N CYS A 485 -2.13 -29.13 0.41
CA CYS A 485 -1.14 -29.40 -0.62
C CYS A 485 -0.69 -30.86 -0.57
N ARG A 486 -0.50 -31.44 -1.73
CA ARG A 486 0.16 -32.74 -1.88
C ARG A 486 0.83 -32.83 -3.23
N PHE A 487 2.11 -33.15 -3.26
CA PHE A 487 2.81 -33.53 -4.50
C PHE A 487 2.29 -34.90 -4.97
N TRP A 488 1.35 -34.86 -5.89
CA TRP A 488 0.66 -36.04 -6.44
C TRP A 488 0.04 -35.70 -7.79
N GLN A 489 -0.03 -36.69 -8.71
CA GLN A 489 -0.62 -36.53 -10.03
C GLN A 489 -2.14 -36.61 -9.96
N TYR A 490 -2.78 -35.60 -9.47
CA TYR A 490 -4.23 -35.44 -9.49
C TYR A 490 -4.71 -35.04 -10.89
N SER A 491 -5.78 -35.69 -11.37
CA SER A 491 -6.60 -35.14 -12.44
C SER A 491 -7.48 -33.99 -11.88
N ASP A 492 -8.00 -33.15 -12.78
CA ASP A 492 -8.96 -32.09 -12.43
C ASP A 492 -10.20 -32.68 -11.72
N PHE A 493 -10.72 -33.80 -12.18
CA PHE A 493 -11.83 -34.49 -11.55
C PHE A 493 -11.53 -34.94 -10.11
N GLU A 494 -10.39 -35.59 -9.90
CA GLU A 494 -9.95 -36.03 -8.55
C GLU A 494 -9.71 -34.85 -7.63
N PHE A 495 -9.12 -33.78 -8.14
CA PHE A 495 -8.80 -32.60 -7.33
C PHE A 495 -10.06 -31.84 -6.89
N VAL A 496 -11.03 -31.65 -7.79
CA VAL A 496 -12.33 -31.06 -7.46
C VAL A 496 -13.11 -31.98 -6.53
N GLY A 497 -13.05 -33.34 -6.78
CA GLY A 497 -13.66 -34.35 -5.92
C GLY A 497 -13.14 -34.26 -4.47
N LEU A 498 -11.82 -34.11 -4.30
CA LEU A 498 -11.19 -33.92 -3.00
C LEU A 498 -11.68 -32.65 -2.30
N GLY A 499 -11.78 -31.52 -3.02
CA GLY A 499 -12.33 -30.27 -2.48
C GLY A 499 -13.77 -30.44 -1.97
N LYS A 500 -14.61 -31.15 -2.74
CA LYS A 500 -15.98 -31.49 -2.32
C LYS A 500 -16.03 -32.38 -1.09
N GLU A 501 -15.17 -33.40 -1.03
CA GLU A 501 -15.07 -34.29 0.13
C GLU A 501 -14.69 -33.53 1.40
N ILE A 502 -13.63 -32.72 1.34
CA ILE A 502 -13.17 -31.89 2.48
C ILE A 502 -14.29 -30.98 2.97
N ARG A 503 -15.03 -30.32 2.06
CA ARG A 503 -16.18 -29.48 2.41
C ARG A 503 -17.33 -30.30 3.03
N SER A 504 -17.62 -31.49 2.51
CA SER A 504 -18.68 -32.36 3.05
C SER A 504 -18.40 -32.81 4.49
N LEU A 505 -17.12 -32.92 4.83
CA LEU A 505 -16.65 -33.25 6.18
C LEU A 505 -16.60 -32.03 7.11
N SER A 506 -17.03 -30.85 6.63
CA SER A 506 -16.97 -29.57 7.37
C SER A 506 -15.57 -29.20 7.83
N ILE A 507 -14.53 -29.60 7.11
CA ILE A 507 -13.15 -29.22 7.37
C ILE A 507 -12.95 -27.77 6.87
N PRO A 508 -12.49 -26.84 7.75
CA PRO A 508 -12.30 -25.45 7.38
C PRO A 508 -11.03 -25.26 6.54
N ILE A 509 -11.13 -25.49 5.24
CA ILE A 509 -10.05 -25.27 4.29
C ILE A 509 -10.29 -23.96 3.52
N ASP A 510 -9.25 -23.22 3.25
CA ASP A 510 -9.29 -21.94 2.55
C ASP A 510 -8.61 -22.02 1.18
N VAL A 511 -7.52 -22.77 1.07
CA VAL A 511 -6.68 -22.81 -0.12
C VAL A 511 -6.43 -24.25 -0.57
N MET A 512 -6.59 -24.49 -1.88
CA MET A 512 -6.16 -25.72 -2.55
C MET A 512 -4.95 -25.42 -3.43
N VAL A 513 -3.84 -26.10 -3.16
CA VAL A 513 -2.59 -25.95 -3.90
C VAL A 513 -2.48 -27.01 -4.97
N LEU A 514 -2.40 -26.60 -6.24
CA LEU A 514 -2.03 -27.49 -7.33
C LEU A 514 -0.49 -27.54 -7.37
N ASP A 515 0.05 -28.67 -6.93
CA ASP A 515 1.50 -28.88 -6.88
C ASP A 515 2.03 -29.22 -8.29
N MET A 516 3.32 -29.38 -8.43
CA MET A 516 4.10 -29.41 -9.69
C MET A 516 3.41 -30.08 -10.90
N ASP A 517 2.68 -31.18 -10.72
CA ASP A 517 2.09 -31.91 -11.84
C ASP A 517 0.88 -31.19 -12.49
N TRP A 518 0.56 -29.94 -12.08
CA TRP A 518 -0.35 -29.09 -12.82
C TRP A 518 0.20 -28.74 -14.21
N HIS A 519 1.53 -28.66 -14.33
CA HIS A 519 2.23 -28.39 -15.60
C HIS A 519 2.94 -29.64 -16.12
N GLU A 520 3.47 -29.56 -17.33
CA GLU A 520 4.25 -30.63 -17.92
C GLU A 520 5.58 -30.83 -17.18
N THR A 521 5.69 -31.92 -16.42
CA THR A 521 6.88 -32.31 -15.68
C THR A 521 7.66 -33.43 -16.37
N TRP A 522 8.88 -33.72 -15.88
CA TRP A 522 9.67 -34.87 -16.33
C TRP A 522 8.98 -36.23 -16.05
N THR A 523 8.10 -36.30 -15.06
CA THR A 523 7.40 -37.53 -14.64
C THR A 523 6.48 -38.05 -15.73
N LEU A 524 5.85 -37.16 -16.47
CA LEU A 524 4.86 -37.50 -17.51
C LEU A 524 5.42 -37.39 -18.93
N ARG A 525 6.45 -36.57 -19.14
CA ARG A 525 6.99 -36.27 -20.46
C ARG A 525 8.28 -37.03 -20.78
N ARG A 526 9.25 -37.06 -19.84
CA ARG A 526 10.58 -37.64 -20.09
C ARG A 526 11.24 -38.13 -18.79
N ARG A 527 11.38 -39.45 -18.63
CA ARG A 527 12.16 -40.03 -17.52
C ARG A 527 13.63 -39.60 -17.49
N ASN A 528 14.20 -39.19 -18.64
CA ASN A 528 15.59 -38.77 -18.82
C ASN A 528 15.68 -37.31 -19.29
N SER A 529 14.93 -36.38 -18.70
CA SER A 529 15.06 -34.97 -19.01
C SER A 529 16.51 -34.49 -18.80
N PRO A 530 17.06 -33.67 -19.71
CA PRO A 530 18.36 -33.07 -19.51
C PRO A 530 18.34 -32.18 -18.28
N LYS A 531 19.53 -31.83 -17.81
CA LYS A 531 19.70 -30.86 -16.73
C LYS A 531 19.93 -29.47 -17.33
N ASP A 532 19.46 -28.45 -16.62
CA ASP A 532 19.77 -27.07 -16.91
C ASP A 532 21.21 -26.68 -16.46
N GLU A 533 21.57 -25.41 -16.61
CA GLU A 533 22.87 -24.88 -16.21
C GLU A 533 23.15 -24.98 -14.69
N PHE A 534 22.12 -25.16 -13.87
CA PHE A 534 22.20 -25.33 -12.41
C PHE A 534 22.18 -26.80 -11.97
N GLY A 535 22.15 -27.73 -12.92
CA GLY A 535 22.12 -29.17 -12.66
C GLY A 535 20.74 -29.71 -12.30
N GLN A 536 19.67 -28.89 -12.42
CA GLN A 536 18.31 -29.30 -12.18
C GLN A 536 17.69 -29.97 -13.42
N ARG A 537 16.79 -30.93 -13.22
CA ARG A 537 16.07 -31.53 -14.35
C ARG A 537 15.15 -30.52 -15.00
N ILE A 538 15.22 -30.39 -16.34
CA ILE A 538 14.23 -29.64 -17.10
C ILE A 538 12.86 -30.29 -16.88
N GLY A 539 11.88 -29.45 -16.48
CA GLY A 539 10.54 -29.89 -16.08
C GLY A 539 10.25 -29.65 -14.59
N TRP A 540 11.23 -29.17 -13.79
CA TRP A 540 10.93 -28.50 -12.52
C TRP A 540 10.20 -27.19 -12.75
N THR A 541 10.73 -26.35 -13.62
CA THR A 541 10.03 -25.18 -14.15
C THR A 541 9.03 -25.60 -15.21
N GLY A 542 7.83 -25.06 -15.21
CA GLY A 542 6.85 -25.26 -16.25
C GLY A 542 5.73 -24.23 -16.22
N TYR A 543 5.28 -23.88 -17.43
CA TYR A 543 4.24 -22.87 -17.67
C TYR A 543 3.19 -23.38 -18.68
N THR A 544 3.09 -24.69 -18.86
CA THR A 544 2.14 -25.32 -19.77
C THR A 544 1.30 -26.34 -19.01
N TRP A 545 -0.02 -26.15 -19.00
CA TRP A 545 -0.92 -27.10 -18.35
C TRP A 545 -0.70 -28.52 -18.82
N GLN A 546 -0.64 -29.46 -17.88
CA GLN A 546 -0.62 -30.87 -18.19
C GLN A 546 -2.02 -31.33 -18.65
N LYS A 547 -2.25 -31.26 -19.96
CA LYS A 547 -3.56 -31.49 -20.56
C LYS A 547 -4.15 -32.90 -20.33
N LYS A 548 -3.32 -33.88 -19.97
CA LYS A 548 -3.82 -35.23 -19.60
C LYS A 548 -4.47 -35.23 -18.22
N LEU A 549 -3.97 -34.41 -17.29
CA LEU A 549 -4.51 -34.29 -15.95
C LEU A 549 -5.55 -33.16 -15.87
N PHE A 550 -5.30 -32.07 -16.56
CA PHE A 550 -6.15 -30.88 -16.59
C PHE A 550 -6.57 -30.54 -18.02
N PRO A 551 -7.49 -31.33 -18.62
CA PRO A 551 -7.98 -31.05 -19.98
C PRO A 551 -8.71 -29.71 -20.08
N ASN A 552 -9.35 -29.25 -18.99
CA ASN A 552 -10.06 -27.98 -18.91
C ASN A 552 -9.72 -27.25 -17.59
N PRO A 553 -8.53 -26.63 -17.48
CA PRO A 553 -8.08 -26.04 -16.23
C PRO A 553 -8.99 -24.93 -15.71
N ALA A 554 -9.53 -24.09 -16.61
CA ALA A 554 -10.40 -22.96 -16.21
C ALA A 554 -11.69 -23.45 -15.52
N ASN A 555 -12.25 -24.59 -15.97
CA ASN A 555 -13.42 -25.19 -15.32
C ASN A 555 -13.04 -25.77 -13.96
N CYS A 556 -11.89 -26.46 -13.86
CA CYS A 556 -11.39 -26.98 -12.59
C CYS A 556 -11.26 -25.86 -11.54
N LEU A 557 -10.59 -24.75 -11.90
CA LEU A 557 -10.43 -23.61 -11.01
C LEU A 557 -11.79 -22.97 -10.65
N GLN A 558 -12.72 -22.87 -11.63
CA GLN A 558 -14.06 -22.37 -11.36
C GLN A 558 -14.83 -23.26 -10.38
N ASP A 559 -14.74 -24.58 -10.52
CA ASP A 559 -15.42 -25.53 -9.63
C ASP A 559 -14.88 -25.44 -8.20
N LEU A 560 -13.56 -25.22 -8.03
CA LEU A 560 -12.96 -24.96 -6.71
C LEU A 560 -13.44 -23.63 -6.12
N HIS A 561 -13.54 -22.58 -6.94
CA HIS A 561 -14.09 -21.28 -6.51
C HIS A 561 -15.57 -21.39 -6.11
N ASN A 562 -16.35 -22.20 -6.81
CA ASN A 562 -17.76 -22.47 -6.45
C ASN A 562 -17.90 -23.16 -5.07
N LEU A 563 -16.84 -23.83 -4.60
CA LEU A 563 -16.74 -24.38 -3.24
C LEU A 563 -16.25 -23.35 -2.21
N GLY A 564 -16.02 -22.10 -2.60
CA GLY A 564 -15.47 -21.06 -1.76
C GLY A 564 -13.99 -21.24 -1.44
N LEU A 565 -13.24 -21.94 -2.32
CA LEU A 565 -11.81 -22.20 -2.14
C LEU A 565 -10.98 -21.24 -2.99
N LYS A 566 -9.82 -20.83 -2.47
CA LYS A 566 -8.79 -20.16 -3.25
C LYS A 566 -7.82 -21.17 -3.84
N THR A 567 -7.23 -20.80 -4.98
CA THR A 567 -6.33 -21.67 -5.72
C THR A 567 -5.00 -21.04 -5.98
N THR A 568 -3.93 -21.81 -5.80
CA THR A 568 -2.57 -21.40 -6.16
C THR A 568 -1.87 -22.54 -6.90
N LEU A 569 -0.95 -22.14 -7.76
CA LEU A 569 -0.09 -23.06 -8.49
C LEU A 569 1.33 -23.01 -7.91
N ASN A 570 1.93 -24.17 -7.69
CA ASN A 570 3.34 -24.28 -7.33
C ASN A 570 4.19 -23.93 -8.55
N LEU A 571 5.19 -23.06 -8.38
CA LEU A 571 6.04 -22.55 -9.45
C LEU A 571 7.52 -22.55 -9.07
N HIS A 572 8.35 -23.13 -9.94
CA HIS A 572 9.81 -23.18 -9.83
C HIS A 572 10.43 -22.48 -11.06
N PRO A 573 10.64 -21.17 -11.06
CA PRO A 573 11.00 -20.44 -12.28
C PRO A 573 12.48 -20.57 -12.70
N ALA A 574 13.34 -21.24 -11.92
CA ALA A 574 14.79 -21.20 -12.07
C ALA A 574 15.31 -21.62 -13.45
N SER A 575 14.69 -22.60 -14.12
CA SER A 575 15.13 -23.05 -15.46
C SER A 575 14.63 -22.14 -16.59
N GLY A 576 14.01 -21.00 -16.27
CA GLY A 576 13.49 -20.05 -17.25
C GLY A 576 12.38 -20.63 -18.12
N ILE A 577 12.20 -20.13 -19.33
CA ILE A 577 11.13 -20.54 -20.24
C ILE A 577 11.69 -21.44 -21.34
N GLN A 578 11.20 -22.66 -21.40
CA GLN A 578 11.68 -23.67 -22.34
C GLN A 578 10.96 -23.57 -23.69
N PRO A 579 11.64 -23.92 -24.82
CA PRO A 579 11.06 -23.84 -26.17
C PRO A 579 9.77 -24.60 -26.39
N TYR A 580 9.49 -25.61 -25.58
CA TYR A 580 8.27 -26.43 -25.68
C TYR A 580 7.08 -25.85 -24.90
N GLU A 581 7.32 -24.80 -24.10
CA GLU A 581 6.25 -24.19 -23.30
C GLU A 581 5.26 -23.39 -24.16
N GLU A 582 3.98 -23.48 -23.84
CA GLU A 582 2.92 -22.77 -24.55
C GLU A 582 3.15 -21.26 -24.62
N PRO A 583 3.64 -20.57 -23.55
CA PRO A 583 3.91 -19.15 -23.59
C PRO A 583 5.21 -18.74 -24.29
N TYR A 584 6.08 -19.66 -24.69
CA TYR A 584 7.43 -19.37 -25.18
C TYR A 584 7.49 -18.29 -26.28
N ASP A 585 6.74 -18.50 -27.37
CA ASP A 585 6.83 -17.61 -28.54
C ASP A 585 6.31 -16.20 -28.22
N ARG A 586 5.22 -16.09 -27.46
CA ARG A 586 4.67 -14.80 -27.06
C ARG A 586 5.59 -14.08 -26.08
N PHE A 587 6.23 -14.82 -25.15
CA PHE A 587 7.21 -14.27 -24.21
C PHE A 587 8.42 -13.73 -24.95
N VAL A 588 9.04 -14.53 -25.83
CA VAL A 588 10.22 -14.10 -26.60
C VAL A 588 9.92 -12.87 -27.43
N LYS A 589 8.76 -12.83 -28.07
CA LYS A 589 8.31 -11.66 -28.86
C LYS A 589 8.15 -10.41 -27.97
N ASP A 590 7.50 -10.54 -26.81
CA ASP A 590 7.29 -9.43 -25.87
C ASP A 590 8.64 -8.94 -25.32
N TYR A 591 9.47 -9.85 -24.82
CA TYR A 591 10.77 -9.52 -24.24
C TYR A 591 11.69 -8.82 -25.24
N LEU A 592 11.86 -9.36 -26.46
CA LEU A 592 12.69 -8.76 -27.47
C LEU A 592 12.18 -7.39 -27.97
N SER A 593 10.86 -7.17 -27.91
CA SER A 593 10.29 -5.86 -28.27
C SER A 593 10.61 -4.75 -27.26
N ARG A 594 10.99 -5.11 -26.04
CA ARG A 594 11.33 -4.18 -24.94
C ARG A 594 12.82 -3.89 -24.84
N THR A 595 13.66 -4.72 -25.44
CA THR A 595 15.12 -4.61 -25.35
C THR A 595 15.70 -3.98 -26.59
N SER A 596 16.11 -2.69 -26.52
CA SER A 596 16.77 -2.00 -27.64
C SER A 596 18.22 -2.48 -27.87
N ASP A 597 18.89 -2.97 -26.82
CA ASP A 597 20.32 -3.30 -26.79
C ASP A 597 20.59 -4.76 -26.42
N TYR A 598 19.68 -5.65 -26.79
CA TYR A 598 19.85 -7.08 -26.55
C TYR A 598 21.08 -7.62 -27.29
N ASP A 599 22.09 -8.05 -26.53
CA ASP A 599 23.40 -8.58 -27.00
C ASP A 599 23.44 -10.12 -27.07
N GLY A 600 22.34 -10.78 -26.74
CA GLY A 600 22.21 -12.24 -26.77
C GLY A 600 21.96 -12.82 -28.16
N PRO A 601 21.78 -14.14 -28.27
CA PRO A 601 21.48 -14.79 -29.55
C PRO A 601 20.20 -14.23 -30.15
N LYS A 602 20.25 -13.81 -31.42
CA LYS A 602 19.08 -13.25 -32.12
C LYS A 602 17.91 -14.23 -32.05
N GLY A 603 16.83 -13.80 -31.34
CA GLY A 603 15.61 -14.57 -31.20
C GLY A 603 15.70 -15.83 -30.33
N TYR A 604 16.68 -15.93 -29.40
CA TYR A 604 16.90 -17.14 -28.58
C TYR A 604 16.96 -18.40 -29.42
N VAL A 605 17.83 -18.43 -30.40
CA VAL A 605 18.09 -19.57 -31.26
C VAL A 605 19.49 -20.15 -31.04
N ASN A 606 19.58 -21.47 -31.06
CA ASN A 606 20.83 -22.19 -31.06
C ASN A 606 21.62 -22.01 -32.36
N ALA A 607 22.88 -22.44 -32.39
CA ALA A 607 23.74 -22.38 -33.59
C ALA A 607 23.16 -23.16 -34.80
N ASP A 608 22.33 -24.16 -34.55
CA ASP A 608 21.65 -24.96 -35.56
C ASP A 608 20.30 -24.36 -36.01
N GLY A 609 19.93 -23.16 -35.50
CA GLY A 609 18.66 -22.48 -35.80
C GLY A 609 17.46 -22.98 -34.98
N SER A 610 17.62 -23.95 -34.09
CA SER A 610 16.56 -24.38 -33.19
C SER A 610 16.31 -23.36 -32.07
N LYS A 611 15.09 -23.32 -31.50
CA LYS A 611 14.75 -22.45 -30.36
C LYS A 611 15.59 -22.79 -29.14
N ALA A 612 16.16 -21.78 -28.48
CA ALA A 612 16.93 -21.89 -27.26
C ALA A 612 16.09 -21.53 -26.02
N PRO A 613 16.36 -22.12 -24.84
CA PRO A 613 15.72 -21.71 -23.60
C PRO A 613 16.00 -20.23 -23.27
N VAL A 614 14.99 -19.54 -22.72
CA VAL A 614 15.19 -18.20 -22.15
C VAL A 614 15.51 -18.34 -20.68
N PRO A 615 16.71 -17.94 -20.22
CA PRO A 615 17.08 -18.01 -18.81
C PRO A 615 16.17 -17.17 -17.92
N PHE A 616 16.03 -17.58 -16.65
CA PHE A 616 15.29 -16.79 -15.65
C PHE A 616 16.10 -15.54 -15.28
N ARG A 617 15.52 -14.37 -15.52
CA ARG A 617 16.17 -13.07 -15.35
C ARG A 617 15.21 -12.06 -14.69
N ILE A 618 14.65 -12.41 -13.53
CA ILE A 618 13.75 -11.51 -12.79
C ILE A 618 14.42 -10.20 -12.35
N ASP A 619 15.76 -10.15 -12.40
CA ASP A 619 16.57 -8.96 -12.18
C ASP A 619 16.66 -8.03 -13.41
N ASP A 620 16.09 -8.44 -14.53
CA ASP A 620 15.93 -7.64 -15.73
C ASP A 620 14.46 -7.17 -15.82
N GLU A 621 14.25 -5.86 -15.77
CA GLU A 621 12.91 -5.27 -15.79
C GLU A 621 12.12 -5.66 -17.04
N ASN A 622 12.75 -5.66 -18.21
CA ASN A 622 12.11 -6.05 -19.45
C ASN A 622 11.69 -7.53 -19.45
N TRP A 623 12.53 -8.39 -18.85
CA TRP A 623 12.20 -9.80 -18.66
C TRP A 623 11.02 -9.96 -17.69
N ALA A 624 11.04 -9.22 -16.57
CA ALA A 624 9.97 -9.25 -15.58
C ALA A 624 8.64 -8.83 -16.20
N ASN A 625 8.62 -7.72 -16.93
CA ASN A 625 7.42 -7.23 -17.63
C ASN A 625 6.91 -8.25 -18.65
N ALA A 626 7.79 -8.82 -19.48
CA ALA A 626 7.41 -9.86 -20.44
C ALA A 626 6.85 -11.11 -19.74
N ASN A 627 7.45 -11.49 -18.59
CA ASN A 627 6.98 -12.64 -17.80
C ASN A 627 5.58 -12.40 -17.23
N PHE A 628 5.34 -11.24 -16.62
CA PHE A 628 4.00 -10.92 -16.11
C PHE A 628 2.97 -10.89 -17.23
N ASN A 629 3.25 -10.18 -18.32
CA ASN A 629 2.27 -10.01 -19.42
C ASN A 629 2.02 -11.29 -20.21
N SER A 630 3.07 -12.03 -20.52
CA SER A 630 3.00 -13.18 -21.43
C SER A 630 2.86 -14.54 -20.73
N VAL A 631 3.18 -14.62 -19.42
CA VAL A 631 3.13 -15.88 -18.68
C VAL A 631 2.13 -15.79 -17.52
N ILE A 632 2.37 -14.94 -16.54
CA ILE A 632 1.65 -14.92 -15.27
C ILE A 632 0.19 -14.47 -15.41
N HIS A 633 -0.05 -13.28 -15.96
CA HIS A 633 -1.39 -12.73 -16.11
C HIS A 633 -2.35 -13.58 -16.96
N PRO A 634 -1.92 -14.31 -18.01
CA PRO A 634 -2.79 -15.26 -18.68
C PRO A 634 -3.34 -16.38 -17.80
N PHE A 635 -2.59 -16.86 -16.79
CA PHE A 635 -3.09 -17.83 -15.82
C PHE A 635 -4.02 -17.19 -14.79
N GLU A 636 -3.73 -15.99 -14.33
CA GLU A 636 -4.61 -15.24 -13.43
C GLU A 636 -5.98 -14.97 -14.09
N LYS A 637 -6.00 -14.69 -15.40
CA LYS A 637 -7.25 -14.62 -16.19
C LYS A 637 -8.00 -15.94 -16.23
N GLN A 638 -7.34 -17.08 -16.05
CA GLN A 638 -7.95 -18.40 -15.89
C GLN A 638 -8.38 -18.69 -14.45
N ARG A 639 -8.31 -17.70 -13.52
CA ARG A 639 -8.73 -17.77 -12.12
C ARG A 639 -7.73 -18.39 -11.16
N VAL A 640 -6.43 -18.32 -11.43
CA VAL A 640 -5.40 -18.52 -10.41
C VAL A 640 -5.43 -17.30 -9.48
N ASP A 641 -5.64 -17.51 -8.18
CA ASP A 641 -5.80 -16.41 -7.22
C ASP A 641 -4.46 -15.79 -6.81
N PHE A 642 -3.43 -16.61 -6.67
CA PHE A 642 -2.07 -16.17 -6.31
C PHE A 642 -1.05 -17.27 -6.66
N TRP A 643 0.25 -17.00 -6.42
CA TRP A 643 1.34 -17.88 -6.82
C TRP A 643 2.14 -18.36 -5.61
N TRP A 644 2.43 -19.66 -5.55
CA TRP A 644 3.40 -20.22 -4.64
C TRP A 644 4.74 -20.37 -5.36
N LEU A 645 5.66 -19.41 -5.15
CA LEU A 645 7.04 -19.51 -5.61
C LEU A 645 7.81 -20.39 -4.64
N ASP A 646 8.12 -21.59 -5.07
CA ASP A 646 8.85 -22.56 -4.31
C ASP A 646 10.37 -22.39 -4.52
N LEU A 647 11.15 -23.21 -3.86
CA LEU A 647 12.61 -23.23 -3.89
C LEU A 647 13.22 -23.29 -5.30
N GLN A 648 14.57 -23.25 -5.35
CA GLN A 648 15.40 -23.45 -6.54
C GLN A 648 15.36 -22.28 -7.52
N GLN A 649 15.39 -21.07 -6.99
CA GLN A 649 15.48 -19.87 -7.80
C GLN A 649 16.94 -19.40 -7.88
N TRP A 650 17.75 -20.15 -8.59
CA TRP A 650 19.16 -19.83 -8.80
C TRP A 650 19.29 -18.75 -9.86
N ILE A 651 19.61 -17.52 -9.47
CA ILE A 651 19.88 -16.42 -10.39
C ILE A 651 21.32 -15.98 -10.27
N LYS A 652 21.96 -15.76 -11.43
CA LYS A 652 23.16 -14.91 -11.49
C LYS A 652 22.68 -13.47 -11.66
N SER A 653 22.53 -12.76 -10.55
CA SER A 653 22.07 -11.37 -10.61
C SER A 653 23.15 -10.45 -11.17
N LYS A 654 22.74 -9.48 -12.02
CA LYS A 654 23.59 -8.35 -12.46
C LYS A 654 23.85 -7.34 -11.34
N TYR A 655 23.04 -7.37 -10.27
CA TYR A 655 23.23 -6.56 -9.09
C TYR A 655 24.15 -7.29 -8.14
N THR A 656 25.17 -6.72 -7.65
CA THR A 656 26.21 -7.19 -6.71
C THR A 656 26.71 -8.64 -6.86
N PRO A 657 28.01 -8.87 -7.12
CA PRO A 657 28.63 -10.18 -7.05
C PRO A 657 28.52 -10.71 -5.61
N GLY A 658 27.63 -11.59 -5.31
CA GLY A 658 27.38 -12.12 -3.97
C GLY A 658 25.91 -12.22 -3.61
N LEU A 659 25.01 -11.49 -4.28
CA LEU A 659 23.56 -11.67 -4.14
C LEU A 659 23.08 -13.03 -4.66
N SER A 660 23.82 -13.64 -5.60
CA SER A 660 23.56 -15.02 -6.03
C SER A 660 23.58 -16.03 -4.87
N ASN A 661 24.31 -15.74 -3.77
CA ASN A 661 24.31 -16.54 -2.55
C ASN A 661 23.24 -16.10 -1.52
N ARG A 662 22.56 -14.97 -1.73
CA ARG A 662 21.58 -14.41 -0.80
C ARG A 662 20.12 -14.65 -1.20
N PHE A 663 19.89 -15.19 -2.40
CA PHE A 663 18.58 -15.71 -2.84
C PHE A 663 18.50 -17.25 -2.77
N ARG A 664 19.38 -17.88 -1.97
CA ARG A 664 19.31 -19.28 -1.61
C ARG A 664 18.29 -19.50 -0.51
#